data_b9024d01725b2c72969601bb0accf9a0
#
_entry.id   b9024d01725b2c72969601bb0accf9a0
#
_cell.length_a   1.000
_cell.length_b   1.000
_cell.length_c   1.000
_cell.angle_alpha   90.00
_cell.angle_beta   90.00
_cell.angle_gamma   90.00
#
_symmetry.space_group_name_H-M   'P 1'
#
loop_
_entity.id
_entity.type
_entity.pdbx_description
1 polymer ?
#
loop_
_entity_poly.entity_id
_entity_poly.type
_entity_poly.pdbx_seq_one_letter_code
_entity_poly.pdbx_strand_id
1 'polypeptide(L)'
;MLASLLLISNSLIAAPVPVINEVVNIDQSSLANDYALSNGATLNVKSGSQHGRLTATGSTLNISAGSAIASAAVRNGSGMTMNGAAISNGLEVNNSTATISGSTIASAAGNGLLINRQRNLTTGSGVSLTNSSSSGALSGALVTHFSQLELIGSQLAGTGINGVGLRLNAGAAQASASSIVGTANGVAISSEDDYTEASLKLDSTQVVGQVGAAIRIAPLISRLPGSVVAIDVGNGSTLTGGNGNMLEVTGASTAVMKVSASSLNGNVQVESGSTVTLGLDNSSMTGDVLAEPGALADVLLDNNSVLTGRLENTRSVVINNGGQWAMIGNSAVADLNMNGGAVRFGDAAGFYTLSVASLSGNGTFIMDVDVGAGRTDFLDITGSATGSHSLXDPSVDTSLHVVRAGAGDAQFSLVGGAVDLGAWSYDLIKQGANDWYLDAQTRKVSPAAATVVALFNTAPTVWYGELTSLRTRMGELRHNGGQSGAWMRTYGNKFNVSDASGFGYQQTQQGFSLGADGKVPMGDGQWLAGVMAGQSSSDLSLDRGASGKVDSYYAGAYSTWLDSDTGYYFDGVLKFNRFNNKARVNLSDGTRTKGDYSNSGVGASLEFGRHIKLDNGYFVEPYSQLAGMVVEGKDYALDNGMRAEGGLTRSLLGKLGATTGRKFDLGQGRTVQPYVRAAWAHEFANNNKVRVNDNVFNNDLSGSRGELGIGVSASLSERLQLHADVEHSKGDKIEQPWGASVGIRYNW
;
A
#
# COMPACT_ATOMS: atom_id res chain seq x y z
N MET A 1 19.87 52.19 -69.85
CA MET A 1 20.98 51.80 -69.01
C MET A 1 21.13 52.82 -67.89
N LEU A 2 20.49 52.56 -66.72
CA LEU A 2 20.68 53.37 -65.51
C LEU A 2 21.66 52.65 -64.64
N ALA A 3 22.80 53.24 -64.39
CA ALA A 3 23.76 52.75 -63.40
C ALA A 3 23.32 53.21 -62.03
N SER A 4 22.96 52.27 -61.22
CA SER A 4 22.70 52.58 -59.78
C SER A 4 24.05 52.72 -59.07
N LEU A 5 24.31 53.90 -58.62
CA LEU A 5 25.42 54.16 -57.71
C LEU A 5 25.08 53.58 -56.32
N LEU A 6 25.81 52.56 -55.94
CA LEU A 6 25.77 52.04 -54.57
C LEU A 6 26.62 53.01 -53.71
N LEU A 7 25.96 53.83 -52.95
CA LEU A 7 26.62 54.62 -51.88
C LEU A 7 26.86 53.67 -50.70
N ILE A 8 28.11 53.17 -50.60
CA ILE A 8 28.57 52.53 -49.39
C ILE A 8 28.87 53.66 -48.42
N SER A 9 27.96 53.89 -47.47
CA SER A 9 28.23 54.79 -46.37
C SER A 9 29.17 54.04 -45.41
N ASN A 10 30.45 54.35 -45.47
CA ASN A 10 31.39 54.00 -44.42
C ASN A 10 30.98 54.85 -43.21
N SER A 11 30.21 54.31 -42.30
CA SER A 11 30.04 54.97 -41.04
C SER A 11 31.39 54.84 -40.29
N LEU A 12 32.05 55.96 -40.14
CA LEU A 12 33.21 56.09 -39.28
C LEU A 12 32.72 55.75 -37.86
N ILE A 13 33.13 54.60 -37.37
CA ILE A 13 32.88 54.24 -35.95
C ILE A 13 33.78 55.18 -35.13
N ALA A 14 33.13 56.08 -34.40
CA ALA A 14 33.83 57.02 -33.53
C ALA A 14 34.63 56.26 -32.46
N ALA A 15 35.85 56.72 -32.18
CA ALA A 15 36.68 56.08 -31.13
C ALA A 15 35.96 56.23 -29.78
N PRO A 16 36.07 55.23 -28.91
CA PRO A 16 35.45 55.35 -27.58
C PRO A 16 36.00 56.56 -26.77
N VAL A 17 35.11 57.18 -26.02
CA VAL A 17 35.53 58.27 -25.11
C VAL A 17 36.34 57.64 -23.96
N PRO A 18 37.61 58.03 -23.80
CA PRO A 18 38.41 57.46 -22.69
C PRO A 18 38.04 58.10 -21.38
N VAL A 19 38.02 57.26 -20.29
CA VAL A 19 37.84 57.70 -18.90
C VAL A 19 39.00 57.08 -18.16
N ILE A 20 39.93 57.90 -17.72
CA ILE A 20 41.22 57.39 -17.20
C ILE A 20 41.43 57.96 -15.81
N ASN A 21 41.44 57.09 -14.77
CA ASN A 21 41.75 57.46 -13.40
C ASN A 21 40.87 58.64 -12.90
N GLU A 22 39.62 58.66 -13.28
CA GLU A 22 38.73 59.73 -12.88
C GLU A 22 37.30 59.16 -12.68
N VAL A 23 36.42 59.96 -12.10
CA VAL A 23 35.02 59.61 -11.93
C VAL A 23 34.23 60.49 -12.92
N VAL A 24 33.51 59.82 -13.80
CA VAL A 24 32.67 60.53 -14.82
C VAL A 24 31.21 60.13 -14.63
N ASN A 25 30.34 61.09 -14.64
CA ASN A 25 28.88 60.86 -14.62
C ASN A 25 28.31 61.20 -16.02
N ILE A 26 27.57 60.26 -16.60
CA ILE A 26 26.88 60.54 -17.86
C ILE A 26 25.36 60.36 -17.65
N ASP A 27 24.58 61.11 -18.40
CA ASP A 27 23.13 61.13 -18.23
C ASP A 27 22.46 61.29 -19.59
N GLN A 28 21.15 61.62 -19.57
CA GLN A 28 20.37 61.75 -20.79
C GLN A 28 20.88 62.84 -21.73
N SER A 29 21.57 63.85 -21.20
CA SER A 29 22.09 64.93 -22.01
C SER A 29 23.46 64.60 -22.59
N SER A 30 24.10 63.55 -22.13
CA SER A 30 25.41 63.13 -22.65
C SER A 30 25.23 62.46 -24.02
N LEU A 31 26.21 62.63 -24.89
CA LEU A 31 26.16 62.01 -26.22
C LEU A 31 26.12 60.48 -26.07
N ALA A 32 25.40 59.84 -26.99
CA ALA A 32 25.28 58.39 -27.02
C ALA A 32 26.54 57.76 -27.61
N ASN A 33 27.62 57.80 -26.87
CA ASN A 33 28.94 57.32 -27.31
C ASN A 33 29.33 56.02 -26.66
N ASP A 34 30.39 55.42 -27.24
CA ASP A 34 31.13 54.35 -26.56
C ASP A 34 32.08 54.98 -25.51
N TYR A 35 32.31 54.29 -24.44
CA TYR A 35 33.23 54.73 -23.37
C TYR A 35 34.22 53.64 -22.99
N ALA A 36 35.47 54.00 -22.76
CA ALA A 36 36.52 53.06 -22.39
C ALA A 36 37.19 53.54 -21.10
N LEU A 37 37.02 52.77 -20.03
CA LEU A 37 37.49 53.09 -18.70
C LEU A 37 38.82 52.35 -18.43
N SER A 38 39.78 53.01 -17.76
CA SER A 38 41.04 52.40 -17.39
C SER A 38 41.61 53.00 -16.14
N ASN A 39 42.59 52.31 -15.53
CA ASN A 39 43.39 52.82 -14.43
C ASN A 39 42.58 53.25 -13.21
N GLY A 40 41.60 52.43 -12.84
CA GLY A 40 40.81 52.74 -11.64
C GLY A 40 39.70 53.75 -11.85
N ALA A 41 39.33 54.08 -13.09
CA ALA A 41 38.28 55.04 -13.40
C ALA A 41 36.93 54.49 -12.94
N THR A 42 35.98 55.44 -12.72
CA THR A 42 34.62 55.09 -12.42
C THR A 42 33.68 55.83 -13.40
N LEU A 43 32.81 55.07 -14.05
CA LEU A 43 31.76 55.66 -14.90
C LEU A 43 30.40 55.39 -14.26
N ASN A 44 29.69 56.45 -13.94
CA ASN A 44 28.31 56.35 -13.43
C ASN A 44 27.34 56.75 -14.53
N VAL A 45 26.59 55.76 -15.03
CA VAL A 45 25.53 55.99 -16.03
C VAL A 45 24.24 56.30 -15.27
N LYS A 46 23.79 57.53 -15.37
CA LYS A 46 22.62 57.99 -14.64
C LYS A 46 21.32 57.53 -15.28
N SER A 47 20.27 57.58 -14.54
CA SER A 47 18.96 57.02 -14.93
C SER A 47 18.48 57.58 -16.29
N GLY A 48 17.93 56.68 -17.13
CA GLY A 48 17.33 57.00 -18.39
C GLY A 48 18.32 57.30 -19.52
N SER A 49 19.60 57.08 -19.33
CA SER A 49 20.65 57.38 -20.33
C SER A 49 20.68 56.31 -21.44
N GLN A 50 21.09 56.71 -22.63
CA GLN A 50 21.30 55.78 -23.76
C GLN A 50 22.73 55.94 -24.27
N HIS A 51 23.44 54.83 -24.32
CA HIS A 51 24.84 54.85 -24.70
C HIS A 51 25.20 53.64 -25.54
N GLY A 52 26.36 53.68 -26.16
CA GLY A 52 26.88 52.60 -27.01
C GLY A 52 27.57 51.55 -26.18
N ARG A 53 28.80 51.23 -26.52
CA ARG A 53 29.57 50.17 -25.86
C ARG A 53 30.34 50.74 -24.69
N LEU A 54 30.24 50.09 -23.54
CA LEU A 54 30.98 50.49 -22.34
C LEU A 54 31.99 49.40 -22.03
N THR A 55 33.26 49.77 -21.96
CA THR A 55 34.35 48.82 -21.68
C THR A 55 35.12 49.34 -20.43
N ALA A 56 35.25 48.51 -19.43
CA ALA A 56 35.98 48.83 -18.22
C ALA A 56 37.15 47.85 -18.05
N THR A 57 38.34 48.35 -17.87
CA THR A 57 39.55 47.57 -17.62
C THR A 57 40.16 48.07 -16.33
N GLY A 58 40.20 47.21 -15.29
CA GLY A 58 40.67 47.60 -13.96
C GLY A 58 39.95 48.80 -13.40
N SER A 59 38.61 48.85 -13.60
CA SER A 59 37.84 50.06 -13.34
C SER A 59 36.42 49.69 -12.84
N THR A 60 35.60 50.70 -12.56
CA THR A 60 34.29 50.50 -11.99
C THR A 60 33.19 51.09 -12.94
N LEU A 61 32.13 50.32 -13.20
CA LEU A 61 31.03 50.73 -14.07
C LEU A 61 29.72 50.58 -13.31
N ASN A 62 29.01 51.68 -13.15
CA ASN A 62 27.70 51.67 -12.47
C ASN A 62 26.62 52.16 -13.43
N ILE A 63 25.57 51.33 -13.62
CA ILE A 63 24.48 51.60 -14.56
C ILE A 63 23.17 51.69 -13.79
N SER A 64 22.53 52.84 -13.88
CA SER A 64 21.30 53.10 -13.11
C SER A 64 20.04 52.86 -13.94
N ALA A 65 18.90 52.87 -13.24
CA ALA A 65 17.61 52.44 -13.75
C ALA A 65 17.17 53.22 -15.01
N GLY A 66 16.54 52.51 -15.93
CA GLY A 66 16.02 53.07 -17.16
C GLY A 66 17.06 53.33 -18.23
N SER A 67 18.32 53.01 -17.96
CA SER A 67 19.39 53.19 -18.96
C SER A 67 19.39 52.05 -19.99
N ALA A 68 19.75 52.40 -21.21
CA ALA A 68 19.88 51.43 -22.30
C ALA A 68 21.27 51.49 -22.89
N ILE A 69 21.98 50.36 -22.81
CA ILE A 69 23.38 50.25 -23.22
C ILE A 69 23.47 49.23 -24.36
N ALA A 70 24.22 49.57 -25.39
CA ALA A 70 24.32 48.67 -26.55
C ALA A 70 25.06 47.37 -26.14
N SER A 71 26.22 47.49 -25.51
CA SER A 71 26.93 46.31 -25.00
C SER A 71 27.90 46.75 -23.88
N ALA A 72 28.35 45.79 -23.08
CA ALA A 72 29.29 46.11 -22.01
C ALA A 72 30.31 44.99 -21.86
N ALA A 73 31.51 45.40 -21.46
CA ALA A 73 32.59 44.45 -21.15
C ALA A 73 33.37 44.98 -19.92
N VAL A 74 33.51 44.17 -18.90
CA VAL A 74 34.29 44.50 -17.72
C VAL A 74 35.40 43.47 -17.56
N ARG A 75 36.64 43.94 -17.43
CA ARG A 75 37.80 43.10 -17.58
C ARG A 75 38.86 43.44 -16.53
N ASN A 76 39.72 42.45 -16.26
CA ASN A 76 40.98 42.64 -15.52
C ASN A 76 40.77 43.30 -14.15
N GLY A 77 39.91 42.69 -13.35
CA GLY A 77 39.66 43.16 -11.99
C GLY A 77 38.65 44.29 -11.87
N SER A 78 37.83 44.49 -12.91
CA SER A 78 36.79 45.51 -12.87
C SER A 78 35.60 45.05 -12.06
N GLY A 79 34.83 46.03 -11.60
CA GLY A 79 33.54 45.79 -10.95
C GLY A 79 32.43 46.46 -11.68
N MET A 80 31.26 45.83 -11.74
CA MET A 80 30.10 46.39 -12.39
C MET A 80 28.87 46.27 -11.47
N THR A 81 28.10 47.33 -11.41
CA THR A 81 26.80 47.33 -10.75
C THR A 81 25.77 47.78 -11.78
N MET A 82 24.70 47.03 -11.93
CA MET A 82 23.60 47.37 -12.85
C MET A 82 22.27 47.19 -12.17
N ASN A 83 21.43 48.19 -12.21
CA ASN A 83 20.16 48.17 -11.50
C ASN A 83 19.06 48.77 -12.37
N GLY A 84 18.08 47.94 -12.76
CA GLY A 84 16.92 48.39 -13.50
C GLY A 84 17.21 48.87 -14.92
N ALA A 85 18.26 48.38 -15.56
CA ALA A 85 18.70 48.88 -16.87
C ALA A 85 18.70 47.74 -17.90
N ALA A 86 19.05 48.06 -19.16
CA ALA A 86 19.03 47.11 -20.24
C ALA A 86 20.34 47.16 -21.03
N ILE A 87 20.85 45.99 -21.41
CA ILE A 87 21.94 45.85 -22.37
C ILE A 87 21.41 45.02 -23.56
N SER A 88 21.57 45.52 -24.79
CA SER A 88 20.92 44.89 -25.93
C SER A 88 21.82 43.99 -26.77
N ASN A 89 23.12 43.99 -26.56
CA ASN A 89 24.03 43.12 -27.36
C ASN A 89 25.13 42.49 -26.50
N GLY A 90 24.74 42.02 -25.34
CA GLY A 90 25.56 41.17 -24.49
C GLY A 90 26.46 41.87 -23.49
N LEU A 91 26.77 41.14 -22.43
CA LEU A 91 27.69 41.58 -21.37
C LEU A 91 28.81 40.55 -21.22
N GLU A 92 30.06 41.01 -21.30
CA GLU A 92 31.23 40.18 -20.99
C GLU A 92 31.80 40.57 -19.64
N VAL A 93 32.01 39.55 -18.81
CA VAL A 93 32.68 39.72 -17.51
C VAL A 93 33.91 38.81 -17.51
N ASN A 94 35.11 39.39 -17.55
CA ASN A 94 36.35 38.65 -17.75
C ASN A 94 37.30 38.99 -16.60
N ASN A 95 37.60 38.01 -15.77
CA ASN A 95 38.40 38.21 -14.54
C ASN A 95 37.87 39.40 -13.75
N SER A 96 36.57 39.49 -13.60
CA SER A 96 35.90 40.64 -13.03
C SER A 96 34.65 40.21 -12.30
N THR A 97 33.93 41.15 -11.71
CA THR A 97 32.68 40.87 -11.02
C THR A 97 31.57 41.78 -11.50
N ALA A 98 30.34 41.26 -11.47
CA ALA A 98 29.15 42.07 -11.81
C ALA A 98 28.01 41.70 -10.88
N THR A 99 27.31 42.72 -10.37
CA THR A 99 26.11 42.56 -9.56
C THR A 99 24.97 43.23 -10.32
N ILE A 100 23.95 42.47 -10.69
CA ILE A 100 22.92 42.92 -11.62
C ILE A 100 21.54 42.64 -10.97
N SER A 101 20.73 43.69 -10.88
CA SER A 101 19.39 43.55 -10.30
C SER A 101 18.35 44.24 -11.15
N GLY A 102 17.15 43.65 -11.23
CA GLY A 102 16.02 44.22 -11.93
C GLY A 102 16.28 44.58 -13.39
N SER A 103 17.20 43.88 -14.06
CA SER A 103 17.74 44.33 -15.35
C SER A 103 17.54 43.29 -16.44
N THR A 104 17.72 43.71 -17.68
CA THR A 104 17.58 42.84 -18.83
C THR A 104 18.86 42.87 -19.67
N ILE A 105 19.38 41.71 -20.04
CA ILE A 105 20.51 41.59 -20.93
C ILE A 105 20.08 40.72 -22.11
N ALA A 106 20.41 41.15 -23.32
CA ALA A 106 20.07 40.38 -24.52
C ALA A 106 21.22 40.35 -25.48
N SER A 107 21.24 39.36 -26.35
CA SER A 107 22.19 39.32 -27.49
C SER A 107 21.54 38.57 -28.64
N ALA A 108 21.38 39.25 -29.76
CA ALA A 108 20.67 38.67 -30.90
C ALA A 108 21.53 37.61 -31.62
N ALA A 109 22.85 37.63 -31.44
CA ALA A 109 23.73 36.71 -32.18
C ALA A 109 24.65 35.87 -31.29
N GLY A 110 24.84 36.26 -30.01
CA GLY A 110 25.81 35.59 -29.15
C GLY A 110 25.20 35.11 -27.86
N ASN A 111 25.98 35.17 -26.81
CA ASN A 111 25.53 34.90 -25.44
C ASN A 111 25.02 36.19 -24.79
N GLY A 112 23.97 36.08 -24.00
CA GLY A 112 23.54 37.23 -23.23
C GLY A 112 24.63 37.63 -22.23
N LEU A 113 25.05 36.67 -21.43
CA LEU A 113 26.17 36.85 -20.51
C LEU A 113 27.33 35.94 -20.93
N LEU A 114 28.53 36.52 -20.96
CA LEU A 114 29.76 35.74 -21.12
C LEU A 114 30.61 35.97 -19.88
N ILE A 115 30.75 34.92 -19.06
CA ILE A 115 31.42 34.98 -17.77
C ILE A 115 32.66 34.12 -17.89
N ASN A 116 33.82 34.76 -18.08
CA ASN A 116 35.02 34.03 -18.45
C ASN A 116 36.24 34.51 -17.72
N ARG A 117 37.40 34.00 -18.10
CA ARG A 117 38.67 34.26 -17.50
C ARG A 117 39.75 34.48 -18.57
N GLN A 118 40.82 35.09 -18.19
CA GLN A 118 42.03 35.07 -18.98
C GLN A 118 42.69 33.70 -18.83
N ARG A 119 43.10 33.11 -19.94
CA ARG A 119 43.57 31.71 -19.96
C ARG A 119 44.78 31.49 -19.03
N ASN A 120 45.62 32.50 -18.89
CA ASN A 120 46.85 32.35 -18.09
C ASN A 120 46.63 32.66 -16.60
N LEU A 121 45.43 32.92 -16.18
CA LEU A 121 45.13 33.21 -14.76
C LEU A 121 44.40 32.05 -14.10
N THR A 122 44.56 31.90 -12.78
CA THR A 122 43.88 30.90 -12.01
C THR A 122 42.64 31.45 -11.29
N THR A 123 42.25 32.69 -11.65
CA THR A 123 41.04 33.34 -11.15
C THR A 123 40.09 33.57 -12.29
N GLY A 124 38.81 33.48 -12.04
CA GLY A 124 37.79 33.75 -13.03
C GLY A 124 36.89 34.91 -12.67
N SER A 125 35.66 34.87 -13.12
CA SER A 125 34.69 35.94 -12.91
C SER A 125 33.55 35.48 -12.05
N GLY A 126 32.85 36.43 -11.42
CA GLY A 126 31.64 36.14 -10.65
C GLY A 126 30.55 37.11 -11.04
N VAL A 127 29.37 36.58 -11.32
CA VAL A 127 28.19 37.38 -11.66
C VAL A 127 27.00 36.94 -10.81
N SER A 128 26.28 37.91 -10.27
CA SER A 128 25.04 37.66 -9.54
C SER A 128 23.90 38.39 -10.26
N LEU A 129 22.87 37.65 -10.63
CA LEU A 129 21.63 38.18 -11.20
C LEU A 129 20.50 38.03 -10.20
N THR A 130 19.86 39.14 -9.84
CA THR A 130 18.71 39.12 -8.95
C THR A 130 17.53 39.75 -9.68
N ASN A 131 16.42 39.02 -9.77
CA ASN A 131 15.20 39.52 -10.41
C ASN A 131 15.50 40.09 -11.81
N SER A 132 16.33 39.42 -12.58
CA SER A 132 16.82 39.90 -13.85
C SER A 132 16.70 38.81 -14.92
N SER A 133 16.86 39.22 -16.19
CA SER A 133 16.83 38.24 -17.28
C SER A 133 18.03 38.40 -18.18
N SER A 134 18.50 37.28 -18.71
CA SER A 134 19.56 37.27 -19.72
C SER A 134 19.19 36.32 -20.84
N SER A 135 19.24 36.81 -22.10
CA SER A 135 18.91 35.98 -23.24
C SER A 135 19.95 36.14 -24.32
N GLY A 136 20.20 35.06 -25.04
CA GLY A 136 21.13 35.10 -26.19
C GLY A 136 20.80 34.04 -27.21
N ALA A 137 21.14 34.32 -28.46
CA ALA A 137 20.93 33.32 -29.50
C ALA A 137 21.72 32.04 -29.23
N LEU A 138 22.93 32.16 -28.72
CA LEU A 138 23.75 30.97 -28.37
C LEU A 138 23.42 30.47 -26.98
N SER A 139 23.38 31.39 -26.01
CA SER A 139 22.97 31.01 -24.65
C SER A 139 22.55 32.23 -23.86
N GLY A 140 21.70 31.99 -22.81
CA GLY A 140 21.44 33.03 -21.85
C GLY A 140 22.68 33.42 -21.06
N ALA A 141 23.51 32.44 -20.74
CA ALA A 141 24.82 32.69 -20.10
C ALA A 141 25.78 31.57 -20.45
N LEU A 142 27.03 31.92 -20.58
CA LEU A 142 28.15 30.99 -20.72
C LEU A 142 29.12 31.26 -19.57
N VAL A 143 29.42 30.21 -18.77
CA VAL A 143 30.33 30.32 -17.62
C VAL A 143 31.51 29.38 -17.84
N THR A 144 32.71 29.93 -17.83
CA THR A 144 33.91 29.11 -18.09
C THR A 144 34.65 28.80 -16.80
N HIS A 145 35.75 28.08 -16.94
CA HIS A 145 36.50 27.57 -15.78
C HIS A 145 36.92 28.70 -14.82
N PHE A 146 36.91 28.41 -13.53
CA PHE A 146 37.17 29.34 -12.40
C PHE A 146 36.06 30.41 -12.26
N SER A 147 35.05 30.43 -13.10
CA SER A 147 34.00 31.44 -13.04
C SER A 147 32.72 30.86 -12.46
N GLN A 148 31.87 31.75 -11.93
CA GLN A 148 30.62 31.34 -11.31
C GLN A 148 29.49 32.33 -11.57
N LEU A 149 28.27 31.78 -11.63
CA LEU A 149 27.05 32.55 -11.85
C LEU A 149 26.08 32.23 -10.74
N GLU A 150 25.50 33.27 -10.15
CA GLU A 150 24.40 33.08 -9.20
C GLU A 150 23.14 33.71 -9.75
N LEU A 151 22.06 32.96 -9.73
CA LEU A 151 20.72 33.42 -10.15
C LEU A 151 19.80 33.45 -8.96
N ILE A 152 19.13 34.56 -8.72
CA ILE A 152 18.11 34.67 -7.66
C ILE A 152 16.86 35.29 -8.31
N GLY A 153 15.79 34.54 -8.39
CA GLY A 153 14.56 35.03 -9.01
C GLY A 153 14.72 35.46 -10.46
N SER A 154 15.64 34.86 -11.19
CA SER A 154 16.07 35.38 -12.50
C SER A 154 15.81 34.37 -13.61
N GLN A 155 16.00 34.81 -14.86
CA GLN A 155 15.71 33.98 -16.02
C GLN A 155 16.87 33.98 -17.00
N LEU A 156 17.21 32.81 -17.52
CA LEU A 156 18.14 32.65 -18.62
C LEU A 156 17.42 32.03 -19.82
N ALA A 157 17.68 32.52 -21.03
CA ALA A 157 17.07 31.96 -22.20
C ALA A 157 18.07 31.87 -23.37
N GLY A 158 18.14 30.67 -23.97
CA GLY A 158 18.86 30.48 -25.24
C GLY A 158 17.82 30.46 -26.36
N THR A 159 17.87 31.43 -27.26
CA THR A 159 16.76 31.71 -28.18
C THR A 159 17.00 31.29 -29.63
N GLY A 160 18.25 31.03 -30.03
CA GLY A 160 18.52 30.56 -31.36
C GLY A 160 18.14 29.10 -31.56
N ILE A 161 18.23 28.60 -32.79
CA ILE A 161 17.78 27.25 -33.08
C ILE A 161 18.54 26.17 -32.29
N ASN A 162 19.79 26.42 -31.94
CA ASN A 162 20.57 25.55 -31.07
C ASN A 162 20.85 26.24 -29.72
N GLY A 163 19.97 27.16 -29.31
CA GLY A 163 20.16 27.93 -28.11
C GLY A 163 20.07 27.11 -26.85
N VAL A 164 20.90 27.45 -25.89
CA VAL A 164 20.98 26.76 -24.58
C VAL A 164 20.73 27.79 -23.50
N GLY A 165 19.92 27.47 -22.51
CA GLY A 165 19.69 28.46 -21.43
C GLY A 165 20.98 28.82 -20.70
N LEU A 166 21.78 27.82 -20.32
CA LEU A 166 23.01 28.02 -19.58
C LEU A 166 24.07 27.04 -20.08
N ARG A 167 25.22 27.57 -20.46
CA ARG A 167 26.40 26.74 -20.78
C ARG A 167 27.42 26.83 -19.67
N LEU A 168 27.89 25.67 -19.24
CA LEU A 168 28.98 25.57 -18.27
C LEU A 168 30.15 24.87 -18.93
N ASN A 169 31.20 25.60 -19.27
CA ASN A 169 32.43 25.04 -19.79
C ASN A 169 33.41 24.96 -18.62
N ALA A 170 33.34 23.88 -17.84
CA ALA A 170 34.09 23.72 -16.60
C ALA A 170 33.78 24.86 -15.62
N GLY A 171 32.58 25.43 -15.69
CA GLY A 171 32.16 26.53 -14.84
C GLY A 171 31.19 26.07 -13.76
N ALA A 172 30.81 27.03 -12.90
CA ALA A 172 29.89 26.74 -11.79
C ALA A 172 28.70 27.69 -11.85
N ALA A 173 27.52 27.17 -11.51
CA ALA A 173 26.34 28.03 -11.38
C ALA A 173 25.46 27.54 -10.25
N GLN A 174 24.80 28.49 -9.60
CA GLN A 174 23.73 28.14 -8.65
C GLN A 174 22.53 29.05 -8.94
N ALA A 175 21.35 28.48 -8.81
CA ALA A 175 20.11 29.18 -9.13
C ALA A 175 19.08 28.89 -8.05
N SER A 176 18.42 29.95 -7.60
CA SER A 176 17.28 29.82 -6.69
C SER A 176 16.08 30.60 -7.24
N ALA A 177 14.90 29.97 -7.14
CA ALA A 177 13.64 30.59 -7.58
C ALA A 177 13.74 31.13 -9.01
N SER A 178 14.41 30.42 -9.92
CA SER A 178 14.78 30.92 -11.22
C SER A 178 14.30 30.00 -12.34
N SER A 179 14.50 30.45 -13.60
CA SER A 179 14.11 29.69 -14.76
C SER A 179 15.24 29.70 -15.80
N ILE A 180 15.56 28.51 -16.34
CA ILE A 180 16.62 28.36 -17.35
C ILE A 180 16.02 27.58 -18.51
N VAL A 181 15.91 28.23 -19.67
CA VAL A 181 15.22 27.68 -20.84
C VAL A 181 16.10 27.76 -22.05
N GLY A 182 16.24 26.68 -22.78
CA GLY A 182 16.94 26.68 -24.08
C GLY A 182 16.04 26.13 -25.16
N THR A 183 16.16 26.66 -26.37
CA THR A 183 15.47 26.09 -27.53
C THR A 183 15.94 24.65 -27.75
N ALA A 184 17.23 24.38 -27.64
CA ALA A 184 17.78 23.02 -27.66
C ALA A 184 17.77 22.43 -26.25
N ASN A 185 18.82 22.59 -25.49
CA ASN A 185 18.92 22.06 -24.11
C ASN A 185 18.75 23.20 -23.11
N GLY A 186 18.25 22.88 -21.91
CA GLY A 186 18.19 23.86 -20.85
C GLY A 186 19.58 24.24 -20.36
N VAL A 187 20.37 23.24 -20.00
CA VAL A 187 21.76 23.42 -19.59
C VAL A 187 22.63 22.49 -20.43
N ALA A 188 23.76 23.01 -20.91
CA ALA A 188 24.76 22.20 -21.61
C ALA A 188 26.10 22.35 -20.88
N ILE A 189 26.74 21.23 -20.61
CA ILE A 189 27.96 21.18 -19.82
C ILE A 189 29.05 20.51 -20.61
N SER A 190 30.23 21.14 -20.65
CA SER A 190 31.42 20.64 -21.34
C SER A 190 32.64 20.92 -20.50
N SER A 191 33.73 20.22 -20.77
CA SER A 191 35.03 20.61 -20.26
C SER A 191 35.56 21.83 -21.05
N GLU A 192 36.55 22.49 -20.49
CA GLU A 192 37.28 23.59 -21.13
C GLU A 192 38.77 23.28 -21.10
N ASP A 193 39.37 23.12 -22.24
CA ASP A 193 40.77 22.66 -22.34
C ASP A 193 40.95 21.40 -21.47
N ASP A 194 41.86 21.39 -20.54
CA ASP A 194 42.11 20.25 -19.65
C ASP A 194 41.29 20.32 -18.32
N TYR A 195 40.47 21.35 -18.17
CA TYR A 195 39.65 21.50 -16.96
C TYR A 195 38.32 20.78 -17.17
N THR A 196 37.99 19.88 -16.25
CA THR A 196 36.84 19.00 -16.43
C THR A 196 35.72 19.26 -15.44
N GLU A 197 35.98 19.92 -14.32
CA GLU A 197 35.02 20.01 -13.24
C GLU A 197 33.98 21.11 -13.48
N ALA A 198 32.72 20.79 -13.34
CA ALA A 198 31.61 21.75 -13.40
C ALA A 198 30.61 21.45 -12.30
N SER A 199 29.89 22.45 -11.87
CA SER A 199 28.87 22.26 -10.86
C SER A 199 27.62 23.09 -11.17
N LEU A 200 26.45 22.50 -10.83
CA LEU A 200 25.17 23.15 -11.02
C LEU A 200 24.30 22.86 -9.81
N LYS A 201 23.85 23.92 -9.15
CA LYS A 201 22.98 23.77 -8.00
C LYS A 201 21.65 24.49 -8.29
N LEU A 202 20.55 23.76 -8.16
CA LEU A 202 19.21 24.25 -8.48
C LEU A 202 18.34 24.15 -7.24
N ASP A 203 17.77 25.26 -6.84
CA ASP A 203 16.87 25.34 -5.70
C ASP A 203 15.60 26.02 -6.15
N SER A 204 14.46 25.33 -6.10
CA SER A 204 13.18 25.90 -6.53
C SER A 204 13.26 26.50 -7.94
N THR A 205 13.99 25.84 -8.84
CA THR A 205 14.35 26.37 -10.15
C THR A 205 13.85 25.43 -11.25
N GLN A 206 13.39 26.00 -12.33
CA GLN A 206 12.90 25.26 -13.47
C GLN A 206 13.93 25.27 -14.60
N VAL A 207 14.27 24.11 -15.14
CA VAL A 207 15.17 23.95 -16.28
C VAL A 207 14.41 23.26 -17.40
N VAL A 208 14.39 23.87 -18.59
CA VAL A 208 13.66 23.34 -19.74
C VAL A 208 14.55 23.35 -20.98
N GLY A 209 14.71 22.18 -21.60
CA GLY A 209 15.18 22.06 -22.97
C GLY A 209 13.96 21.85 -23.85
N GLN A 210 13.69 22.78 -24.77
CA GLN A 210 12.43 22.70 -25.52
C GLN A 210 12.43 21.56 -26.52
N VAL A 211 13.57 21.29 -27.16
CA VAL A 211 13.71 20.21 -28.11
C VAL A 211 14.60 19.08 -27.58
N GLY A 212 15.64 19.41 -26.84
CA GLY A 212 16.59 18.47 -26.31
C GLY A 212 16.35 18.12 -24.86
N ALA A 213 17.41 17.76 -24.16
CA ALA A 213 17.36 17.38 -22.74
C ALA A 213 17.30 18.62 -21.84
N ALA A 214 16.82 18.45 -20.62
CA ALA A 214 16.93 19.53 -19.63
C ALA A 214 18.40 19.82 -19.37
N ILE A 215 19.20 18.80 -19.10
CA ILE A 215 20.65 18.95 -18.86
C ILE A 215 21.37 17.95 -19.77
N ARG A 216 22.29 18.45 -20.59
CA ARG A 216 23.10 17.60 -21.44
C ARG A 216 24.59 17.83 -21.14
N ILE A 217 25.28 16.74 -20.85
CA ILE A 217 26.70 16.74 -20.59
C ILE A 217 27.38 16.12 -21.81
N ALA A 218 28.10 16.93 -22.58
CA ALA A 218 28.75 16.46 -23.81
C ALA A 218 29.93 17.38 -24.13
N PRO A 219 31.06 16.84 -24.55
CA PRO A 219 32.17 17.72 -24.96
C PRO A 219 31.76 18.54 -26.17
N LEU A 220 32.16 19.80 -26.21
CA LEU A 220 31.89 20.68 -27.34
C LEU A 220 32.51 20.17 -28.59
N ILE A 221 33.72 19.61 -28.51
CA ILE A 221 34.42 18.96 -29.63
C ILE A 221 35.04 17.66 -29.09
N SER A 222 35.21 16.72 -29.99
CA SER A 222 35.57 15.35 -29.62
C SER A 222 36.92 15.21 -28.90
N ARG A 223 37.81 16.16 -29.07
CA ARG A 223 39.14 16.08 -28.44
C ARG A 223 39.13 16.53 -26.96
N LEU A 224 38.06 17.13 -26.50
CA LEU A 224 38.00 17.55 -25.12
C LEU A 224 37.76 16.34 -24.21
N PRO A 225 38.34 16.34 -23.01
CA PRO A 225 38.07 15.25 -22.06
C PRO A 225 36.63 15.29 -21.59
N GLY A 226 36.17 14.18 -21.04
CA GLY A 226 34.85 14.12 -20.43
C GLY A 226 34.77 14.99 -19.19
N SER A 227 33.59 15.50 -18.92
CA SER A 227 33.37 16.39 -17.76
C SER A 227 33.16 15.58 -16.48
N VAL A 228 33.49 16.19 -15.35
CA VAL A 228 33.17 15.68 -14.01
C VAL A 228 32.20 16.68 -13.40
N VAL A 229 30.94 16.29 -13.24
CA VAL A 229 29.87 17.24 -12.96
C VAL A 229 29.15 16.87 -11.68
N ALA A 230 28.97 17.85 -10.81
CA ALA A 230 28.11 17.72 -9.63
C ALA A 230 26.83 18.54 -9.88
N ILE A 231 25.68 17.87 -9.74
CA ILE A 231 24.37 18.49 -9.94
C ILE A 231 23.56 18.29 -8.67
N ASP A 232 23.12 19.37 -8.05
CA ASP A 232 22.20 19.32 -6.92
C ASP A 232 20.86 19.91 -7.35
N VAL A 233 19.78 19.16 -7.17
CA VAL A 233 18.42 19.55 -7.53
C VAL A 233 17.57 19.49 -6.28
N GLY A 234 17.02 20.62 -5.85
CA GLY A 234 16.32 20.64 -4.58
C GLY A 234 15.09 21.50 -4.54
N ASN A 235 14.31 21.29 -3.49
CA ASN A 235 13.20 22.14 -3.08
C ASN A 235 12.21 22.43 -4.20
N GLY A 236 11.76 21.38 -4.87
CA GLY A 236 10.72 21.51 -5.89
C GLY A 236 11.23 21.95 -7.25
N SER A 237 12.52 21.89 -7.51
CA SER A 237 13.06 22.17 -8.84
C SER A 237 12.53 21.16 -9.86
N THR A 238 12.46 21.58 -11.12
CA THR A 238 11.98 20.70 -12.19
C THR A 238 12.96 20.67 -13.34
N LEU A 239 13.07 19.52 -14.01
CA LEU A 239 13.93 19.31 -15.17
C LEU A 239 13.07 18.72 -16.28
N THR A 240 12.88 19.48 -17.36
CA THR A 240 12.02 19.06 -18.47
C THR A 240 12.81 19.04 -19.75
N GLY A 241 12.86 17.89 -20.42
CA GLY A 241 13.44 17.77 -21.74
C GLY A 241 12.37 17.48 -22.78
N GLY A 242 12.36 18.24 -23.88
CA GLY A 242 11.43 17.99 -24.97
C GLY A 242 11.65 16.64 -25.63
N ASN A 243 12.84 16.08 -25.51
CA ASN A 243 13.12 14.72 -25.98
C ASN A 243 12.85 13.65 -24.95
N GLY A 244 12.29 14.01 -23.78
CA GLY A 244 11.99 13.07 -22.72
C GLY A 244 13.10 12.88 -21.71
N ASN A 245 14.27 13.46 -21.91
CA ASN A 245 15.41 13.23 -21.03
C ASN A 245 15.63 14.41 -20.10
N MET A 246 15.75 14.15 -18.82
CA MET A 246 16.13 15.19 -17.87
C MET A 246 17.65 15.32 -17.75
N LEU A 247 18.38 14.25 -18.06
CA LEU A 247 19.83 14.25 -17.99
C LEU A 247 20.39 13.31 -19.04
N GLU A 248 21.34 13.80 -19.83
CA GLU A 248 22.12 12.99 -20.76
C GLU A 248 23.60 13.14 -20.41
N VAL A 249 24.29 12.02 -20.25
CA VAL A 249 25.71 12.00 -19.88
C VAL A 249 26.47 11.26 -21.00
N THR A 250 27.31 12.00 -21.72
CA THR A 250 28.00 11.46 -22.88
C THR A 250 29.48 11.85 -22.84
N GLY A 251 30.26 11.31 -23.79
CA GLY A 251 31.66 11.71 -24.02
C GLY A 251 32.57 11.33 -22.87
N ALA A 252 32.40 10.16 -22.29
CA ALA A 252 33.23 9.66 -21.20
C ALA A 252 33.19 10.59 -19.98
N SER A 253 32.03 11.19 -19.74
CA SER A 253 31.82 12.10 -18.61
C SER A 253 31.32 11.35 -17.38
N THR A 254 31.49 11.98 -16.22
CA THR A 254 31.00 11.47 -14.94
C THR A 254 30.09 12.52 -14.31
N ALA A 255 28.88 12.11 -13.95
CA ALA A 255 27.93 13.01 -13.30
C ALA A 255 27.42 12.39 -12.00
N VAL A 256 27.36 13.22 -10.97
CA VAL A 256 26.69 12.88 -9.72
C VAL A 256 25.51 13.84 -9.58
N MET A 257 24.30 13.32 -9.62
CA MET A 257 23.10 14.13 -9.47
C MET A 257 22.40 13.74 -8.16
N LYS A 258 22.27 14.70 -7.28
CA LYS A 258 21.60 14.55 -6.00
C LYS A 258 20.29 15.34 -6.05
N VAL A 259 19.19 14.66 -5.74
CA VAL A 259 17.85 15.24 -5.79
C VAL A 259 17.26 15.21 -4.38
N SER A 260 16.80 16.35 -3.91
CA SER A 260 16.20 16.43 -2.58
C SER A 260 14.88 17.21 -2.64
N ALA A 261 13.88 16.71 -1.91
CA ALA A 261 12.59 17.39 -1.75
C ALA A 261 12.00 17.84 -3.10
N SER A 262 12.08 16.98 -4.12
CA SER A 262 11.65 17.33 -5.47
C SER A 262 10.97 16.14 -6.14
N SER A 263 10.17 16.44 -7.16
CA SER A 263 9.50 15.42 -7.96
C SER A 263 9.87 15.63 -9.42
N LEU A 264 10.59 14.69 -10.01
CA LEU A 264 11.15 14.81 -11.35
C LEU A 264 10.45 13.87 -12.33
N ASN A 265 10.35 14.33 -13.58
CA ASN A 265 9.72 13.58 -14.67
C ASN A 265 10.66 13.59 -15.84
N GLY A 266 11.17 12.44 -16.22
CA GLY A 266 12.07 12.32 -17.38
C GLY A 266 13.07 11.21 -17.18
N ASN A 267 13.79 10.91 -18.26
CA ASN A 267 14.76 9.83 -18.28
C ASN A 267 16.18 10.34 -18.03
N VAL A 268 17.01 9.44 -17.54
CA VAL A 268 18.45 9.64 -17.46
C VAL A 268 19.09 8.70 -18.49
N GLN A 269 19.89 9.24 -19.42
CA GLN A 269 20.58 8.44 -20.41
C GLN A 269 22.08 8.55 -20.23
N VAL A 270 22.77 7.41 -20.26
CA VAL A 270 24.20 7.33 -20.02
C VAL A 270 24.84 6.60 -21.19
N GLU A 271 25.70 7.31 -21.93
CA GLU A 271 26.39 6.76 -23.08
C GLU A 271 27.55 5.86 -22.63
N SER A 272 27.87 4.88 -23.47
CA SER A 272 29.01 4.01 -23.22
C SER A 272 30.27 4.80 -22.88
N GLY A 273 30.97 4.36 -21.81
CA GLY A 273 32.17 5.05 -21.31
C GLY A 273 31.87 6.14 -20.31
N SER A 274 30.61 6.52 -20.13
CA SER A 274 30.23 7.55 -19.15
C SER A 274 29.69 6.92 -17.88
N THR A 275 29.62 7.73 -16.82
CA THR A 275 29.17 7.27 -15.49
C THR A 275 28.16 8.25 -14.92
N VAL A 276 27.08 7.73 -14.33
CA VAL A 276 26.14 8.55 -13.56
C VAL A 276 25.94 7.94 -12.21
N THR A 277 25.84 8.78 -11.19
CA THR A 277 25.35 8.42 -9.88
C THR A 277 24.14 9.30 -9.60
N LEU A 278 22.97 8.66 -9.45
CA LEU A 278 21.70 9.36 -9.20
C LEU A 278 21.23 9.03 -7.80
N GLY A 279 21.10 10.05 -6.95
CA GLY A 279 20.60 9.90 -5.60
C GLY A 279 19.32 10.68 -5.39
N LEU A 280 18.29 10.02 -4.86
CA LEU A 280 17.03 10.67 -4.48
C LEU A 280 16.88 10.63 -2.97
N ASP A 281 16.61 11.78 -2.38
CA ASP A 281 16.40 11.92 -0.94
C ASP A 281 15.08 12.63 -0.72
N ASN A 282 14.11 11.94 -0.11
CA ASN A 282 12.78 12.50 0.10
C ASN A 282 12.21 13.07 -1.21
N SER A 283 12.36 12.32 -2.28
CA SER A 283 12.07 12.80 -3.64
C SER A 283 11.43 11.69 -4.47
N SER A 284 10.86 12.07 -5.59
CA SER A 284 10.32 11.08 -6.53
C SER A 284 10.83 11.35 -7.94
N MET A 285 10.92 10.28 -8.72
CA MET A 285 11.26 10.34 -10.13
C MET A 285 10.36 9.39 -10.91
N THR A 286 9.79 9.88 -11.98
CA THR A 286 9.10 9.04 -12.95
C THR A 286 9.87 9.11 -14.25
N GLY A 287 10.46 7.99 -14.66
CA GLY A 287 11.29 7.89 -15.85
C GLY A 287 12.28 6.76 -15.70
N ASP A 288 12.97 6.48 -16.78
CA ASP A 288 13.89 5.35 -16.87
C ASP A 288 15.34 5.82 -16.69
N VAL A 289 16.18 4.96 -16.13
CA VAL A 289 17.64 5.14 -16.17
C VAL A 289 18.18 4.14 -17.17
N LEU A 290 18.66 4.65 -18.29
CA LEU A 290 19.04 3.84 -19.44
C LEU A 290 20.54 3.98 -19.68
N ALA A 291 21.30 2.98 -19.29
CA ALA A 291 22.74 2.96 -19.49
C ALA A 291 23.08 2.06 -20.67
N GLU A 292 23.89 2.56 -21.60
CA GLU A 292 24.38 1.75 -22.70
C GLU A 292 25.37 0.70 -22.19
N PRO A 293 25.54 -0.41 -22.91
CA PRO A 293 26.60 -1.34 -22.54
C PRO A 293 27.96 -0.62 -22.49
N GLY A 294 28.67 -0.81 -21.38
CA GLY A 294 29.92 -0.10 -21.14
C GLY A 294 29.78 1.21 -20.38
N ALA A 295 28.55 1.66 -20.14
CA ALA A 295 28.30 2.78 -19.26
C ALA A 295 28.17 2.27 -17.80
N LEU A 296 28.31 3.16 -16.85
CA LEU A 296 28.15 2.83 -15.43
C LEU A 296 27.05 3.72 -14.84
N ALA A 297 26.03 3.08 -14.25
CA ALA A 297 24.96 3.83 -13.61
C ALA A 297 24.75 3.28 -12.19
N ASP A 298 24.72 4.15 -11.23
CA ASP A 298 24.44 3.83 -9.84
C ASP A 298 23.24 4.64 -9.38
N VAL A 299 22.34 4.03 -8.63
CA VAL A 299 21.11 4.67 -8.14
C VAL A 299 21.03 4.47 -6.63
N LEU A 300 20.73 5.55 -5.91
CA LEU A 300 20.49 5.51 -4.47
C LEU A 300 19.13 6.14 -4.18
N LEU A 301 18.25 5.37 -3.53
CA LEU A 301 16.95 5.86 -3.08
C LEU A 301 16.95 5.86 -1.55
N ASP A 302 16.67 7.01 -0.96
CA ASP A 302 16.74 7.17 0.49
C ASP A 302 15.56 7.97 0.99
N ASN A 303 15.24 7.80 2.27
CA ASN A 303 14.22 8.61 2.97
C ASN A 303 12.90 8.69 2.20
N ASN A 304 12.31 7.50 1.99
CA ASN A 304 10.99 7.36 1.33
C ASN A 304 10.94 7.86 -0.10
N SER A 305 12.08 7.92 -0.78
CA SER A 305 12.11 8.30 -2.19
C SER A 305 11.51 7.19 -3.05
N VAL A 306 10.90 7.57 -4.17
CA VAL A 306 10.30 6.61 -5.09
C VAL A 306 10.81 6.86 -6.49
N LEU A 307 11.31 5.80 -7.13
CA LEU A 307 11.65 5.83 -8.55
C LEU A 307 10.70 4.89 -9.29
N THR A 308 9.93 5.43 -10.23
CA THR A 308 9.03 4.64 -11.07
C THR A 308 9.57 4.61 -12.49
N GLY A 309 10.05 3.45 -12.92
CA GLY A 309 10.67 3.32 -14.24
C GLY A 309 11.54 2.09 -14.34
N ARG A 310 12.12 1.91 -15.54
CA ARG A 310 13.04 0.81 -15.79
C ARG A 310 14.47 1.24 -15.46
N LEU A 311 15.24 0.28 -14.99
CA LEU A 311 16.70 0.44 -14.83
C LEU A 311 17.36 -0.55 -15.76
N GLU A 312 18.11 -0.06 -16.74
CA GLU A 312 18.81 -0.89 -17.72
C GLU A 312 20.32 -0.77 -17.55
N ASN A 313 20.98 -1.92 -17.47
CA ASN A 313 22.43 -2.01 -17.33
C ASN A 313 22.94 -1.20 -16.14
N THR A 314 22.16 -1.17 -15.06
CA THR A 314 22.53 -0.43 -13.86
C THR A 314 23.52 -1.26 -13.05
N ARG A 315 24.63 -0.63 -12.66
CA ARG A 315 25.69 -1.30 -11.93
C ARG A 315 25.28 -1.54 -10.47
N SER A 316 24.72 -0.53 -9.82
CA SER A 316 24.41 -0.62 -8.40
C SER A 316 23.11 0.12 -8.10
N VAL A 317 22.26 -0.52 -7.31
CA VAL A 317 21.06 0.11 -6.77
C VAL A 317 21.08 -0.09 -5.26
N VAL A 318 20.98 1.01 -4.51
CA VAL A 318 20.89 0.99 -3.05
C VAL A 318 19.56 1.61 -2.65
N ILE A 319 18.77 0.89 -1.87
CA ILE A 319 17.44 1.38 -1.46
C ILE A 319 17.37 1.35 0.06
N ASN A 320 17.37 2.53 0.67
CA ASN A 320 17.45 2.70 2.12
C ASN A 320 16.19 3.35 2.67
N ASN A 321 15.91 3.12 3.94
CA ASN A 321 15.05 3.99 4.77
C ASN A 321 13.69 4.26 4.11
N GLY A 322 13.01 3.20 3.70
CA GLY A 322 11.68 3.33 3.10
C GLY A 322 11.66 3.74 1.63
N GLY A 323 12.82 3.83 1.01
CA GLY A 323 12.87 4.07 -0.45
C GLY A 323 12.20 2.96 -1.22
N GLN A 324 11.74 3.26 -2.42
CA GLN A 324 11.05 2.27 -3.24
C GLN A 324 11.39 2.44 -4.72
N TRP A 325 11.69 1.34 -5.37
CA TRP A 325 11.78 1.28 -6.83
C TRP A 325 10.55 0.56 -7.36
N ALA A 326 9.75 1.26 -8.17
CA ALA A 326 8.56 0.69 -8.81
C ALA A 326 8.89 0.41 -10.28
N MET A 327 9.01 -0.87 -10.62
CA MET A 327 9.34 -1.30 -11.97
C MET A 327 8.13 -1.13 -12.89
N ILE A 328 8.39 -0.84 -14.17
CA ILE A 328 7.35 -0.80 -15.19
C ILE A 328 7.66 -1.73 -16.36
N GLY A 329 8.65 -2.58 -16.19
CA GLY A 329 9.05 -3.57 -17.19
C GLY A 329 10.19 -4.39 -16.64
N ASN A 330 10.60 -5.42 -17.38
CA ASN A 330 11.76 -6.21 -16.99
C ASN A 330 12.97 -5.30 -16.81
N SER A 331 13.77 -5.58 -15.80
CA SER A 331 14.93 -4.76 -15.48
C SER A 331 16.11 -5.65 -15.11
N ALA A 332 17.32 -5.10 -15.26
CA ALA A 332 18.54 -5.81 -14.93
C ALA A 332 19.48 -4.88 -14.17
N VAL A 333 19.97 -5.35 -13.03
CA VAL A 333 20.85 -4.62 -12.13
C VAL A 333 21.99 -5.54 -11.72
N ALA A 334 23.23 -5.05 -11.68
CA ALA A 334 24.31 -5.90 -11.23
C ALA A 334 24.23 -6.11 -9.70
N ASP A 335 24.30 -5.04 -8.92
CA ASP A 335 24.26 -5.15 -7.46
C ASP A 335 23.04 -4.44 -6.89
N LEU A 336 22.24 -5.16 -6.11
CA LEU A 336 21.11 -4.58 -5.39
C LEU A 336 21.34 -4.74 -3.89
N ASN A 337 21.39 -3.60 -3.20
CA ASN A 337 21.59 -3.57 -1.76
C ASN A 337 20.38 -2.88 -1.13
N MET A 338 19.73 -3.53 -0.18
CA MET A 338 18.52 -3.01 0.42
C MET A 338 18.70 -2.86 1.92
N ASN A 339 18.35 -1.69 2.44
CA ASN A 339 18.45 -1.41 3.87
C ASN A 339 17.14 -0.78 4.33
N GLY A 340 16.09 -1.60 4.36
CA GLY A 340 14.76 -1.14 4.73
C GLY A 340 13.98 -0.51 3.59
N GLY A 341 14.36 -0.84 2.35
CA GLY A 341 13.65 -0.36 1.17
C GLY A 341 12.81 -1.43 0.51
N ALA A 342 12.21 -1.08 -0.63
CA ALA A 342 11.33 -2.00 -1.35
C ALA A 342 11.52 -1.92 -2.85
N VAL A 343 11.28 -3.05 -3.53
CA VAL A 343 11.12 -3.11 -4.98
C VAL A 343 9.72 -3.62 -5.27
N ARG A 344 8.96 -2.84 -6.05
CA ARG A 344 7.64 -3.25 -6.50
C ARG A 344 7.71 -3.61 -7.98
N PHE A 345 7.20 -4.79 -8.33
CA PHE A 345 7.34 -5.35 -9.69
C PHE A 345 6.30 -4.83 -10.68
N GLY A 346 5.68 -3.72 -10.43
CA GLY A 346 4.69 -3.17 -11.33
C GLY A 346 3.31 -3.23 -10.73
N ASP A 347 2.31 -3.36 -11.58
CA ASP A 347 0.94 -3.51 -11.14
C ASP A 347 0.40 -4.86 -11.61
N ALA A 348 -0.79 -5.19 -11.16
CA ALA A 348 -1.38 -6.51 -11.40
C ALA A 348 -1.64 -6.82 -12.90
N ALA A 349 -1.45 -5.86 -13.78
CA ALA A 349 -1.68 -6.08 -15.21
C ALA A 349 -0.48 -6.68 -15.94
N GLY A 350 0.74 -6.52 -15.39
CA GLY A 350 1.96 -7.02 -16.01
C GLY A 350 2.80 -7.82 -15.05
N PHE A 351 3.49 -8.83 -15.58
CA PHE A 351 4.38 -9.66 -14.76
C PHE A 351 5.80 -9.46 -15.28
N TYR A 352 6.71 -9.11 -14.38
CA TYR A 352 8.05 -8.72 -14.75
C TYR A 352 9.10 -9.57 -14.06
N THR A 353 10.26 -9.62 -14.69
CA THR A 353 11.44 -10.28 -14.12
C THR A 353 12.47 -9.21 -13.75
N LEU A 354 12.98 -9.30 -12.55
CA LEU A 354 14.13 -8.52 -12.12
C LEU A 354 15.35 -9.45 -12.08
N SER A 355 16.34 -9.17 -12.91
CA SER A 355 17.58 -9.93 -12.92
C SER A 355 18.65 -9.16 -12.14
N VAL A 356 19.25 -9.82 -11.16
CA VAL A 356 20.23 -9.21 -10.26
C VAL A 356 21.45 -10.12 -10.20
N ALA A 357 22.65 -9.55 -10.34
CA ALA A 357 23.84 -10.38 -10.20
C ALA A 357 24.14 -10.65 -8.71
N SER A 358 23.94 -9.64 -7.83
CA SER A 358 24.08 -9.89 -6.40
C SER A 358 23.05 -9.12 -5.61
N LEU A 359 22.56 -9.73 -4.53
CA LEU A 359 21.58 -9.15 -3.63
C LEU A 359 22.12 -9.19 -2.20
N SER A 360 21.95 -8.07 -1.46
CA SER A 360 22.42 -8.01 -0.07
C SER A 360 21.50 -7.11 0.76
N GLY A 361 21.66 -7.21 2.08
CA GLY A 361 20.96 -6.37 3.04
C GLY A 361 19.62 -6.94 3.48
N ASN A 362 18.62 -6.06 3.64
CA ASN A 362 17.27 -6.49 4.00
C ASN A 362 16.24 -5.53 3.39
N GLY A 363 15.22 -6.09 2.79
CA GLY A 363 14.19 -5.27 2.15
C GLY A 363 13.00 -6.10 1.74
N THR A 364 12.06 -5.46 1.04
CA THR A 364 10.80 -6.07 0.65
C THR A 364 10.66 -6.06 -0.86
N PHE A 365 10.25 -7.20 -1.41
CA PHE A 365 9.89 -7.33 -2.81
C PHE A 365 8.37 -7.48 -2.89
N ILE A 366 7.72 -6.54 -3.58
CA ILE A 366 6.26 -6.53 -3.73
C ILE A 366 5.96 -7.10 -5.12
N MET A 367 5.42 -8.32 -5.13
CA MET A 367 5.31 -9.12 -6.35
C MET A 367 3.85 -9.51 -6.57
N ASP A 368 3.45 -9.65 -7.81
CA ASP A 368 2.09 -10.07 -8.19
C ASP A 368 2.14 -11.46 -8.81
N VAL A 369 1.02 -12.19 -8.70
CA VAL A 369 0.90 -13.55 -9.21
C VAL A 369 -0.51 -13.77 -9.78
N ASP A 370 -0.60 -14.45 -10.92
CA ASP A 370 -1.88 -14.84 -11.52
C ASP A 370 -1.99 -16.35 -11.48
N VAL A 371 -2.80 -16.83 -10.54
CA VAL A 371 -2.96 -18.26 -10.31
C VAL A 371 -3.57 -18.98 -11.50
N GLY A 372 -4.60 -18.38 -12.08
CA GLY A 372 -5.31 -19.03 -13.17
C GLY A 372 -4.47 -19.22 -14.41
N ALA A 373 -3.56 -18.26 -14.67
CA ALA A 373 -2.69 -18.33 -15.84
C ALA A 373 -1.31 -18.89 -15.50
N GLY A 374 -1.01 -19.14 -14.24
CA GLY A 374 0.30 -19.64 -13.82
C GLY A 374 1.42 -18.64 -14.02
N ARG A 375 1.13 -17.34 -13.95
CA ARG A 375 2.11 -16.29 -14.17
C ARG A 375 2.49 -15.61 -12.87
N THR A 376 3.75 -15.21 -12.76
CA THR A 376 4.25 -14.55 -11.57
C THR A 376 5.34 -13.57 -11.93
N ASP A 377 5.45 -12.50 -11.13
CA ASP A 377 6.69 -11.75 -11.08
C ASP A 377 7.81 -12.66 -10.63
N PHE A 378 9.03 -12.36 -11.04
CA PHE A 378 10.14 -13.28 -10.78
C PHE A 378 11.42 -12.52 -10.42
N LEU A 379 12.02 -12.92 -9.32
CA LEU A 379 13.31 -12.38 -8.88
C LEU A 379 14.39 -13.41 -9.19
N ASP A 380 15.25 -13.06 -10.15
CA ASP A 380 16.30 -13.94 -10.64
C ASP A 380 17.65 -13.38 -10.21
N ILE A 381 18.22 -13.96 -9.15
CA ILE A 381 19.54 -13.57 -8.67
C ILE A 381 20.53 -14.54 -9.27
N THR A 382 21.26 -14.09 -10.29
CA THR A 382 22.14 -14.97 -11.05
C THR A 382 23.42 -15.33 -10.32
N GLY A 383 23.82 -14.51 -9.36
CA GLY A 383 24.99 -14.79 -8.54
C GLY A 383 24.63 -15.03 -7.09
N SER A 384 25.13 -14.22 -6.18
CA SER A 384 25.04 -14.45 -4.75
C SER A 384 23.95 -13.59 -4.10
N ALA A 385 23.19 -14.20 -3.20
CA ALA A 385 22.19 -13.50 -2.38
C ALA A 385 22.53 -13.67 -0.90
N THR A 386 22.53 -12.57 -0.17
CA THR A 386 22.73 -12.56 1.28
C THR A 386 21.67 -11.68 1.96
N GLY A 387 21.52 -11.86 3.26
CA GLY A 387 20.61 -11.04 4.04
C GLY A 387 19.22 -11.63 4.17
N SER A 388 18.29 -10.83 4.70
CA SER A 388 16.92 -11.27 4.96
C SER A 388 15.94 -10.38 4.20
N HIS A 389 15.11 -11.00 3.37
CA HIS A 389 14.21 -10.26 2.49
C HIS A 389 12.79 -10.76 2.63
N SER A 390 11.82 -9.88 2.38
CA SER A 390 10.41 -10.20 2.51
C SER A 390 9.73 -10.10 1.15
N LEU A 391 8.72 -10.96 0.95
CA LEU A 391 7.93 -10.93 -0.27
C LEU A 391 6.49 -10.57 0.04
N UNK A 392 6.06 -9.78 -0.66
CA UNK A 392 4.76 -9.30 -0.41
C UNK A 392 3.91 -9.81 -1.52
N ASP A 393 2.91 -10.32 -1.23
CA ASP A 393 1.71 -10.69 -1.94
C ASP A 393 1.85 -11.38 -3.30
N PRO A 394 1.90 -12.69 -3.31
CA PRO A 394 1.62 -13.45 -4.53
C PRO A 394 0.58 -14.55 -4.31
N SER A 395 -0.19 -14.89 -5.32
CA SER A 395 -1.31 -15.81 -5.25
C SER A 395 -1.25 -17.05 -6.17
N VAL A 396 -1.55 -18.31 -5.67
CA VAL A 396 -1.36 -19.52 -6.50
C VAL A 396 -2.18 -20.77 -6.17
N ASP A 397 -2.54 -21.54 -7.22
CA ASP A 397 -3.07 -22.90 -7.07
C ASP A 397 -2.07 -24.01 -7.40
N THR A 398 -0.94 -23.69 -8.00
CA THR A 398 0.19 -24.62 -8.17
C THR A 398 1.41 -23.98 -7.52
N SER A 399 2.35 -24.80 -7.07
CA SER A 399 3.57 -24.23 -6.50
C SER A 399 4.27 -23.38 -7.55
N LEU A 400 4.55 -22.12 -7.21
CA LEU A 400 5.15 -21.17 -8.14
C LEU A 400 6.55 -20.79 -7.70
N HIS A 401 7.47 -20.84 -8.65
CA HIS A 401 8.86 -20.43 -8.44
C HIS A 401 8.94 -18.91 -8.48
N VAL A 402 9.25 -18.28 -7.37
CA VAL A 402 9.23 -16.81 -7.27
C VAL A 402 10.61 -16.20 -7.12
N VAL A 403 11.59 -16.94 -6.54
CA VAL A 403 12.94 -16.41 -6.38
C VAL A 403 13.94 -17.53 -6.70
N ARG A 404 14.98 -17.16 -7.47
CA ARG A 404 16.13 -18.03 -7.69
C ARG A 404 17.40 -17.29 -7.33
N ALA A 405 18.32 -17.94 -6.64
CA ALA A 405 19.65 -17.38 -6.35
C ALA A 405 20.72 -18.36 -6.81
N GLY A 406 21.80 -17.84 -7.39
CA GLY A 406 22.90 -18.68 -7.83
C GLY A 406 23.72 -19.20 -6.64
N ALA A 407 23.82 -18.43 -5.57
CA ALA A 407 24.63 -18.80 -4.40
C ALA A 407 24.25 -17.91 -3.22
N GLY A 408 24.86 -18.14 -2.07
CA GLY A 408 24.72 -17.27 -0.92
C GLY A 408 23.84 -17.86 0.16
N ASP A 409 23.56 -17.06 1.18
CA ASP A 409 22.80 -17.50 2.35
C ASP A 409 21.58 -16.63 2.63
N ALA A 410 21.07 -15.94 1.63
CA ALA A 410 19.91 -15.08 1.81
C ALA A 410 18.71 -15.86 2.32
N GLN A 411 17.89 -15.21 3.12
CA GLN A 411 16.62 -15.73 3.59
C GLN A 411 15.50 -14.87 3.04
N PHE A 412 14.44 -15.51 2.59
CA PHE A 412 13.24 -14.83 2.12
C PHE A 412 12.06 -15.28 2.96
N SER A 413 11.18 -14.35 3.29
CA SER A 413 9.97 -14.64 4.05
C SER A 413 8.82 -13.80 3.50
N LEU A 414 7.59 -14.22 3.83
CA LEU A 414 6.41 -13.47 3.41
C LEU A 414 6.08 -12.41 4.44
N VAL A 415 5.73 -11.22 3.97
CA VAL A 415 5.25 -10.15 4.84
C VAL A 415 3.92 -10.61 5.45
N GLY A 416 3.81 -10.55 6.78
CA GLY A 416 2.59 -10.97 7.46
C GLY A 416 2.40 -12.48 7.55
N GLY A 417 3.35 -13.28 7.08
CA GLY A 417 3.23 -14.73 7.08
C GLY A 417 2.65 -15.25 5.78
N ALA A 418 1.77 -16.24 5.85
CA ALA A 418 1.20 -16.84 4.65
C ALA A 418 0.43 -15.83 3.80
N VAL A 419 0.42 -16.04 2.50
CA VAL A 419 -0.29 -15.18 1.56
C VAL A 419 -1.66 -15.77 1.26
N ASP A 420 -2.70 -14.94 1.33
CA ASP A 420 -4.08 -15.36 1.11
C ASP A 420 -4.45 -15.17 -0.36
N LEU A 421 -4.92 -16.27 -0.97
CA LEU A 421 -5.26 -16.26 -2.37
C LEU A 421 -6.56 -16.99 -2.60
N GLY A 422 -7.63 -16.23 -2.68
CA GLY A 422 -8.93 -16.82 -2.78
C GLY A 422 -9.19 -17.71 -1.57
N ALA A 423 -9.44 -18.99 -1.81
CA ALA A 423 -9.80 -19.92 -0.74
C ALA A 423 -8.60 -20.41 0.09
N TRP A 424 -7.37 -20.11 -0.33
CA TRP A 424 -6.19 -20.72 0.28
C TRP A 424 -5.18 -19.71 0.76
N SER A 425 -4.37 -20.11 1.74
CA SER A 425 -3.19 -19.39 2.20
C SER A 425 -1.96 -20.24 1.90
N TYR A 426 -0.93 -19.61 1.36
CA TYR A 426 0.30 -20.29 0.92
C TYR A 426 1.48 -19.80 1.72
N ASP A 427 2.37 -20.73 2.06
CA ASP A 427 3.65 -20.40 2.68
C ASP A 427 4.75 -20.38 1.62
N LEU A 428 5.79 -19.60 1.89
CA LEU A 428 7.00 -19.59 1.07
C LEU A 428 7.94 -20.64 1.60
N ILE A 429 8.37 -21.55 0.72
CA ILE A 429 9.31 -22.59 1.12
C ILE A 429 10.54 -22.55 0.24
N LYS A 430 11.68 -22.89 0.83
CA LYS A 430 12.94 -23.04 0.12
C LYS A 430 13.06 -24.48 -0.33
N GLN A 431 13.26 -24.70 -1.63
CA GLN A 431 13.51 -26.03 -2.18
C GLN A 431 14.90 -26.07 -2.77
N GLY A 432 15.66 -27.11 -2.42
CA GLY A 432 17.03 -27.18 -2.84
C GLY A 432 17.89 -26.16 -2.10
N ALA A 433 18.96 -25.73 -2.74
CA ALA A 433 19.90 -24.83 -2.09
C ALA A 433 19.46 -23.37 -2.15
N ASN A 434 18.90 -22.93 -3.26
CA ASN A 434 18.76 -21.50 -3.51
C ASN A 434 17.52 -21.12 -4.31
N ASP A 435 16.45 -21.89 -4.19
CA ASP A 435 15.20 -21.59 -4.89
C ASP A 435 14.04 -21.48 -3.89
N TRP A 436 13.14 -20.53 -4.12
CA TRP A 436 11.99 -20.32 -3.23
C TRP A 436 10.71 -20.42 -4.03
N TYR A 437 9.73 -21.10 -3.44
CA TYR A 437 8.43 -21.37 -4.06
C TYR A 437 7.31 -21.01 -3.11
N LEU A 438 6.21 -20.49 -3.65
CA LEU A 438 4.95 -20.54 -2.93
C LEU A 438 4.41 -21.95 -3.05
N ASP A 439 4.16 -22.58 -1.91
CA ASP A 439 3.93 -24.02 -1.89
C ASP A 439 2.46 -24.36 -1.91
N ALA A 440 2.02 -25.02 -2.98
CA ALA A 440 0.64 -25.47 -3.10
C ALA A 440 0.36 -26.74 -2.30
N GLN A 441 1.36 -27.48 -1.90
CA GLN A 441 1.14 -28.77 -1.22
C GLN A 441 0.81 -28.63 0.26
N THR A 442 1.33 -27.60 0.91
CA THR A 442 1.07 -27.35 2.32
C THR A 442 0.12 -26.18 2.56
N ARG A 443 -0.60 -25.78 1.52
CA ARG A 443 -1.53 -24.66 1.63
C ARG A 443 -2.61 -24.94 2.68
N LYS A 444 -3.08 -23.88 3.29
CA LYS A 444 -4.13 -23.91 4.30
C LYS A 444 -5.31 -23.10 3.82
N VAL A 445 -6.48 -23.36 4.40
CA VAL A 445 -7.65 -22.55 4.06
C VAL A 445 -7.40 -21.09 4.50
N SER A 446 -7.70 -20.15 3.62
CA SER A 446 -7.48 -18.75 3.95
C SER A 446 -8.43 -18.30 5.05
N PRO A 447 -8.09 -17.24 5.82
CA PRO A 447 -9.02 -16.75 6.85
C PRO A 447 -10.39 -16.38 6.30
N ALA A 448 -10.46 -15.83 5.10
CA ALA A 448 -11.75 -15.47 4.51
C ALA A 448 -12.56 -16.73 4.16
N ALA A 449 -11.92 -17.74 3.55
CA ALA A 449 -12.62 -18.97 3.23
C ALA A 449 -13.03 -19.71 4.50
N ALA A 450 -12.16 -19.77 5.51
CA ALA A 450 -12.50 -20.43 6.76
C ALA A 450 -13.70 -19.77 7.43
N THR A 451 -13.77 -18.44 7.42
CA THR A 451 -14.88 -17.72 8.01
C THR A 451 -16.18 -18.00 7.25
N VAL A 452 -16.13 -18.00 5.92
CA VAL A 452 -17.29 -18.28 5.09
C VAL A 452 -17.80 -19.70 5.33
N VAL A 453 -16.89 -20.68 5.34
CA VAL A 453 -17.29 -22.07 5.56
C VAL A 453 -17.85 -22.24 6.98
N ALA A 454 -17.23 -21.60 7.97
CA ALA A 454 -17.72 -21.66 9.35
C ALA A 454 -19.12 -21.09 9.47
N LEU A 455 -19.40 -19.97 8.81
CA LEU A 455 -20.75 -19.39 8.87
C LEU A 455 -21.80 -20.33 8.27
N PHE A 456 -21.48 -21.00 7.17
CA PHE A 456 -22.42 -21.97 6.61
C PHE A 456 -22.57 -23.19 7.51
N ASN A 457 -21.65 -23.43 8.40
CA ASN A 457 -21.67 -24.55 9.35
C ASN A 457 -22.39 -24.21 10.64
N THR A 458 -22.66 -22.92 10.90
CA THR A 458 -23.15 -22.49 12.21
C THR A 458 -24.65 -22.73 12.40
N ALA A 459 -25.44 -22.83 11.34
CA ALA A 459 -26.86 -23.07 11.55
C ALA A 459 -27.10 -24.34 12.37
N PRO A 460 -26.44 -25.49 12.08
CA PRO A 460 -26.57 -26.65 12.97
C PRO A 460 -26.08 -26.41 14.37
N THR A 461 -24.93 -25.75 14.58
CA THR A 461 -24.43 -25.59 15.94
C THR A 461 -25.24 -24.56 16.73
N VAL A 462 -25.75 -23.51 16.07
CA VAL A 462 -26.70 -22.60 16.70
C VAL A 462 -27.94 -23.38 17.11
N TRP A 463 -28.44 -24.23 16.22
CA TRP A 463 -29.62 -25.02 16.47
C TRP A 463 -29.39 -26.01 17.61
N TYR A 464 -28.20 -26.66 17.66
CA TYR A 464 -27.87 -27.52 18.81
C TYR A 464 -27.98 -26.78 20.13
N GLY A 465 -27.48 -25.54 20.17
CA GLY A 465 -27.57 -24.75 21.40
C GLY A 465 -28.97 -24.33 21.77
N GLU A 466 -29.84 -24.19 20.76
CA GLU A 466 -31.27 -23.89 20.98
C GLU A 466 -32.09 -25.14 21.27
N LEU A 467 -31.58 -26.31 20.93
CA LEU A 467 -32.31 -27.58 21.06
C LEU A 467 -32.54 -27.88 22.53
N THR A 468 -33.73 -28.29 22.83
CA THR A 468 -34.12 -28.63 24.18
C THR A 468 -34.55 -30.09 24.27
N SER A 469 -34.35 -30.68 25.44
CA SER A 469 -35.17 -31.81 25.87
C SER A 469 -36.43 -31.25 26.54
N LEU A 470 -37.37 -32.12 26.79
CA LEU A 470 -38.57 -31.72 27.48
C LEU A 470 -38.20 -31.08 28.82
N ARG A 471 -37.25 -31.70 29.52
CA ARG A 471 -36.85 -31.27 30.88
C ARG A 471 -36.16 -29.91 30.83
N THR A 472 -35.27 -29.68 29.87
CA THR A 472 -34.53 -28.40 29.84
C THR A 472 -35.41 -27.25 29.37
N ARG A 473 -36.48 -27.54 28.65
CA ARG A 473 -37.41 -26.50 28.22
C ARG A 473 -38.44 -26.18 29.29
N MET A 474 -39.07 -27.19 29.86
CA MET A 474 -40.26 -27.01 30.66
C MET A 474 -40.11 -27.44 32.11
N GLY A 475 -38.95 -27.92 32.52
CA GLY A 475 -38.74 -28.43 33.85
C GLY A 475 -39.39 -29.77 34.05
N GLU A 476 -39.79 -30.05 35.24
CA GLU A 476 -40.44 -31.35 35.58
C GLU A 476 -41.92 -31.19 35.65
N LEU A 477 -42.57 -31.47 34.52
CA LEU A 477 -44.03 -31.30 34.41
C LEU A 477 -44.82 -32.17 35.39
N ARG A 478 -44.20 -33.26 35.85
CA ARG A 478 -44.90 -34.18 36.77
C ARG A 478 -45.08 -33.60 38.16
N HIS A 479 -44.32 -32.52 38.48
CA HIS A 479 -44.50 -31.89 39.82
C HIS A 479 -45.90 -31.37 40.06
N ASN A 480 -46.59 -30.96 38.97
CA ASN A 480 -47.94 -30.40 39.09
C ASN A 480 -48.96 -31.11 38.16
N GLY A 481 -48.67 -32.35 37.75
CA GLY A 481 -49.62 -33.15 37.02
C GLY A 481 -49.86 -32.75 35.58
N GLY A 482 -48.91 -32.02 34.96
CA GLY A 482 -49.00 -31.65 33.54
C GLY A 482 -50.02 -30.55 33.28
N GLN A 483 -50.11 -29.55 34.14
CA GLN A 483 -51.03 -28.43 33.96
C GLN A 483 -50.63 -27.51 32.82
N SER A 484 -51.58 -26.77 32.30
CA SER A 484 -51.34 -25.70 31.36
C SER A 484 -50.45 -24.64 31.97
N GLY A 485 -49.63 -23.96 31.18
CA GLY A 485 -48.76 -22.92 31.75
C GLY A 485 -48.00 -22.15 30.68
N ALA A 486 -47.19 -21.24 31.22
CA ALA A 486 -46.24 -20.47 30.42
C ALA A 486 -44.86 -20.63 31.00
N TRP A 487 -43.86 -20.53 30.15
CA TRP A 487 -42.48 -20.73 30.58
C TRP A 487 -41.56 -19.75 29.88
N MET A 488 -40.41 -19.50 30.54
CA MET A 488 -39.32 -18.73 29.95
C MET A 488 -38.02 -19.41 30.31
N ARG A 489 -37.09 -19.36 29.38
CA ARG A 489 -35.79 -20.03 29.56
C ARG A 489 -34.70 -19.10 29.01
N THR A 490 -33.60 -18.97 29.75
CA THR A 490 -32.40 -18.34 29.24
C THR A 490 -31.29 -19.38 29.23
N TYR A 491 -30.39 -19.25 28.29
CA TYR A 491 -29.31 -20.24 28.12
C TYR A 491 -28.08 -19.63 27.52
N GLY A 492 -26.96 -20.29 27.75
CA GLY A 492 -25.70 -19.96 27.13
C GLY A 492 -24.83 -21.19 26.99
N ASN A 493 -23.95 -21.18 26.04
CA ASN A 493 -23.06 -22.33 25.83
C ASN A 493 -21.84 -21.91 25.02
N LYS A 494 -20.87 -22.82 24.95
CA LYS A 494 -19.69 -22.69 24.13
C LYS A 494 -19.48 -23.99 23.39
N PHE A 495 -19.23 -23.90 22.08
CA PHE A 495 -18.81 -25.02 21.26
C PHE A 495 -17.43 -24.77 20.67
N ASN A 496 -16.59 -25.78 20.69
CA ASN A 496 -15.37 -25.85 19.90
C ASN A 496 -15.64 -26.79 18.75
N VAL A 497 -15.50 -26.29 17.52
CA VAL A 497 -15.89 -27.05 16.33
C VAL A 497 -14.68 -27.22 15.44
N SER A 498 -14.45 -28.44 14.92
CA SER A 498 -13.51 -28.68 13.84
C SER A 498 -14.17 -29.63 12.85
N ASP A 499 -14.17 -29.23 11.58
CA ASP A 499 -14.89 -30.00 10.58
C ASP A 499 -13.96 -30.88 9.75
N ALA A 500 -14.52 -31.58 8.79
CA ALA A 500 -13.76 -32.51 7.93
C ALA A 500 -12.77 -31.78 7.02
N SER A 501 -12.93 -30.47 6.81
CA SER A 501 -12.00 -29.69 6.00
C SER A 501 -10.72 -29.30 6.77
N GLY A 502 -10.67 -29.55 8.07
CA GLY A 502 -9.48 -29.36 8.87
C GLY A 502 -9.32 -28.00 9.51
N PHE A 503 -10.31 -27.13 9.47
CA PHE A 503 -10.27 -25.86 10.20
C PHE A 503 -11.31 -25.87 11.31
N GLY A 504 -11.08 -25.01 12.29
CA GLY A 504 -11.93 -24.99 13.47
C GLY A 504 -12.33 -23.57 13.88
N TYR A 505 -13.33 -23.53 14.72
CA TYR A 505 -13.75 -22.26 15.30
C TYR A 505 -14.34 -22.50 16.69
N GLN A 506 -14.42 -21.43 17.45
CA GLN A 506 -15.10 -21.43 18.74
C GLN A 506 -16.39 -20.61 18.58
N GLN A 507 -17.47 -21.10 19.19
CA GLN A 507 -18.76 -20.45 19.13
C GLN A 507 -19.26 -20.23 20.56
N THR A 508 -19.57 -19.00 20.92
CA THR A 508 -20.18 -18.68 22.20
C THR A 508 -21.59 -18.14 21.94
N GLN A 509 -22.58 -18.79 22.54
CA GLN A 509 -23.97 -18.48 22.26
C GLN A 509 -24.69 -18.10 23.54
N GLN A 510 -25.61 -17.15 23.44
CA GLN A 510 -26.53 -16.84 24.52
C GLN A 510 -27.90 -16.55 23.89
N GLY A 511 -28.93 -16.92 24.65
CA GLY A 511 -30.27 -16.75 24.11
C GLY A 511 -31.34 -16.88 25.17
N PHE A 512 -32.55 -16.66 24.72
CA PHE A 512 -33.73 -16.92 25.57
C PHE A 512 -34.87 -17.38 24.68
N SER A 513 -35.82 -18.08 25.32
CA SER A 513 -37.05 -18.48 24.66
C SER A 513 -38.19 -18.43 25.69
N LEU A 514 -39.37 -18.33 25.15
CA LEU A 514 -40.58 -18.34 25.98
C LEU A 514 -41.69 -19.10 25.25
N GLY A 515 -42.62 -19.60 25.99
CA GLY A 515 -43.72 -20.33 25.40
C GLY A 515 -44.90 -20.43 26.34
N ALA A 516 -46.00 -20.90 25.77
CA ALA A 516 -47.21 -21.13 26.54
C ALA A 516 -47.95 -22.31 25.96
N ASP A 517 -48.60 -23.05 26.82
CA ASP A 517 -49.30 -24.24 26.39
C ASP A 517 -50.63 -24.41 27.15
N GLY A 518 -51.46 -25.24 26.56
CA GLY A 518 -52.73 -25.61 27.17
C GLY A 518 -52.98 -27.09 27.03
N LYS A 519 -53.80 -27.62 27.92
CA LYS A 519 -54.22 -28.99 27.88
C LYS A 519 -55.12 -29.25 26.68
N VAL A 520 -54.88 -30.37 26.05
CA VAL A 520 -55.72 -30.84 24.92
C VAL A 520 -56.43 -32.11 25.37
N PRO A 521 -57.76 -32.12 25.33
CA PRO A 521 -58.49 -33.32 25.77
C PRO A 521 -58.48 -34.39 24.69
N MET A 522 -57.48 -35.26 24.73
CA MET A 522 -57.26 -36.24 23.68
C MET A 522 -56.72 -37.53 24.30
N GLY A 523 -57.45 -38.65 24.12
CA GLY A 523 -57.00 -39.97 24.56
C GLY A 523 -56.68 -40.10 26.04
N ASP A 524 -55.88 -41.13 26.31
CA ASP A 524 -55.39 -41.37 27.68
C ASP A 524 -54.16 -40.52 27.96
N GLY A 525 -53.92 -40.20 29.23
CA GLY A 525 -52.79 -39.39 29.64
C GLY A 525 -53.02 -37.88 29.47
N GLN A 526 -51.98 -37.10 29.65
CA GLN A 526 -52.04 -35.64 29.57
C GLN A 526 -51.39 -35.15 28.30
N TRP A 527 -52.16 -34.47 27.45
CA TRP A 527 -51.63 -33.81 26.27
C TRP A 527 -51.58 -32.31 26.50
N LEU A 528 -50.44 -31.72 26.17
CA LEU A 528 -50.28 -30.28 26.10
C LEU A 528 -49.93 -29.89 24.70
N ALA A 529 -50.44 -28.79 24.21
CA ALA A 529 -50.02 -28.19 22.91
C ALA A 529 -49.69 -26.74 23.19
N GLY A 530 -48.61 -26.27 22.57
CA GLY A 530 -48.15 -24.93 22.83
C GLY A 530 -47.43 -24.30 21.69
N VAL A 531 -47.12 -23.04 21.89
CA VAL A 531 -46.31 -22.25 20.93
C VAL A 531 -45.16 -21.66 21.68
N MET A 532 -44.08 -21.37 20.92
CA MET A 532 -42.88 -20.75 21.53
C MET A 532 -42.22 -19.80 20.56
N ALA A 533 -41.43 -18.92 21.10
CA ALA A 533 -40.61 -18.01 20.34
C ALA A 533 -39.30 -17.78 21.09
N GLY A 534 -38.25 -17.41 20.40
CA GLY A 534 -36.98 -17.18 21.04
C GLY A 534 -35.99 -16.48 20.14
N GLN A 535 -34.86 -16.21 20.72
CA GLN A 535 -33.76 -15.51 20.07
C GLN A 535 -32.46 -16.02 20.65
N SER A 536 -31.45 -16.13 19.81
CA SER A 536 -30.08 -16.36 20.29
C SER A 536 -29.10 -15.53 19.50
N SER A 537 -27.96 -15.28 20.08
CA SER A 537 -26.83 -14.59 19.44
C SER A 537 -25.60 -15.44 19.67
N SER A 538 -24.86 -15.72 18.59
CA SER A 538 -23.67 -16.54 18.64
C SER A 538 -22.50 -15.77 18.04
N ASP A 539 -21.39 -15.75 18.76
CA ASP A 539 -20.14 -15.15 18.31
C ASP A 539 -19.18 -16.27 17.95
N LEU A 540 -18.59 -16.18 16.74
CA LEU A 540 -17.58 -17.10 16.29
C LEU A 540 -16.22 -16.47 16.31
N SER A 541 -15.22 -17.23 16.75
CA SER A 541 -13.83 -16.82 16.77
C SER A 541 -13.02 -17.84 16.00
N LEU A 542 -12.26 -17.37 15.01
CA LEU A 542 -11.43 -18.21 14.16
C LEU A 542 -9.96 -17.81 14.33
N ASP A 543 -9.07 -18.58 13.72
CA ASP A 543 -7.65 -18.27 13.73
C ASP A 543 -7.38 -16.93 13.03
N ARG A 544 -6.31 -16.27 13.41
CA ARG A 544 -5.82 -15.01 12.84
C ARG A 544 -6.81 -13.85 13.01
N GLY A 545 -7.66 -13.93 14.03
CA GLY A 545 -8.54 -12.80 14.37
C GLY A 545 -9.76 -12.64 13.51
N ALA A 546 -10.06 -13.60 12.64
CA ALA A 546 -11.31 -13.60 11.91
C ALA A 546 -12.45 -13.91 12.86
N SER A 547 -13.63 -13.35 12.60
CA SER A 547 -14.79 -13.54 13.46
C SER A 547 -16.07 -13.59 12.64
N GLY A 548 -17.09 -14.16 13.26
CA GLY A 548 -18.43 -14.18 12.70
C GLY A 548 -19.44 -13.97 13.79
N LYS A 549 -20.64 -13.64 13.37
CA LYS A 549 -21.76 -13.49 14.30
C LYS A 549 -23.03 -14.01 13.65
N VAL A 550 -23.83 -14.76 14.42
CA VAL A 550 -25.12 -15.26 13.94
C VAL A 550 -26.19 -14.85 14.96
N ASP A 551 -27.14 -14.07 14.50
CA ASP A 551 -28.33 -13.77 15.30
C ASP A 551 -29.46 -14.64 14.76
N SER A 552 -30.10 -15.40 15.66
CA SER A 552 -31.15 -16.35 15.32
C SER A 552 -32.44 -15.93 16.00
N TYR A 553 -33.51 -15.88 15.21
CA TYR A 553 -34.85 -15.60 15.72
C TYR A 553 -35.71 -16.79 15.33
N TYR A 554 -36.48 -17.29 16.28
CA TYR A 554 -37.27 -18.49 15.98
C TYR A 554 -38.65 -18.47 16.63
N ALA A 555 -39.55 -19.22 16.01
CA ALA A 555 -40.86 -19.46 16.54
C ALA A 555 -41.20 -20.92 16.23
N GLY A 556 -42.03 -21.48 17.07
CA GLY A 556 -42.36 -22.87 16.90
C GLY A 556 -43.62 -23.28 17.63
N ALA A 557 -43.94 -24.53 17.47
CA ALA A 557 -45.06 -25.17 18.14
C ALA A 557 -44.57 -26.49 18.73
N TYR A 558 -45.17 -26.88 19.85
CA TYR A 558 -44.82 -28.15 20.44
C TYR A 558 -46.04 -28.86 21.01
N SER A 559 -45.90 -30.18 21.16
CA SER A 559 -46.92 -31.02 21.74
C SER A 559 -46.26 -32.04 22.67
N THR A 560 -46.77 -32.13 23.88
CA THR A 560 -46.19 -32.98 24.89
C THR A 560 -47.24 -33.90 25.46
N TRP A 561 -46.88 -35.18 25.59
CA TRP A 561 -47.77 -36.18 26.16
C TRP A 561 -47.08 -36.83 27.36
N LEU A 562 -47.85 -36.98 28.47
CA LEU A 562 -47.35 -37.61 29.66
C LEU A 562 -48.39 -38.64 30.10
N ASP A 563 -47.96 -39.86 30.42
CA ASP A 563 -48.78 -40.88 31.03
C ASP A 563 -48.28 -41.16 32.43
N SER A 564 -49.02 -40.71 33.41
CA SER A 564 -48.61 -40.84 34.83
C SER A 564 -48.66 -42.30 35.30
N ASP A 565 -49.48 -43.13 34.68
CA ASP A 565 -49.61 -44.54 35.10
C ASP A 565 -48.40 -45.37 34.65
N THR A 566 -47.96 -45.24 33.44
CA THR A 566 -46.86 -46.03 32.89
C THR A 566 -45.52 -45.32 32.94
N GLY A 567 -45.52 -43.98 33.05
CA GLY A 567 -44.35 -43.14 33.03
C GLY A 567 -43.85 -42.78 31.65
N TYR A 568 -44.47 -43.31 30.60
CA TYR A 568 -44.04 -42.95 29.21
C TYR A 568 -44.37 -41.51 28.92
N TYR A 569 -43.55 -40.91 28.10
CA TYR A 569 -43.79 -39.55 27.64
C TYR A 569 -43.32 -39.39 26.21
N PHE A 570 -43.85 -38.38 25.55
CA PHE A 570 -43.47 -38.01 24.18
C PHE A 570 -43.49 -36.47 24.10
N ASP A 571 -42.53 -35.93 23.37
CA ASP A 571 -42.48 -34.48 23.14
C ASP A 571 -42.07 -34.26 21.68
N GLY A 572 -42.85 -33.46 20.98
CA GLY A 572 -42.57 -33.10 19.61
C GLY A 572 -42.49 -31.58 19.48
N VAL A 573 -41.51 -31.11 18.72
CA VAL A 573 -41.30 -29.69 18.49
C VAL A 573 -41.12 -29.46 17.02
N LEU A 574 -41.78 -28.43 16.48
CA LEU A 574 -41.55 -27.94 15.15
C LEU A 574 -41.16 -26.47 15.25
N LYS A 575 -40.07 -26.10 14.60
CA LYS A 575 -39.46 -24.78 14.83
C LYS A 575 -38.99 -24.20 13.51
N PHE A 576 -39.22 -22.91 13.32
CA PHE A 576 -38.77 -22.14 12.18
C PHE A 576 -37.78 -21.09 12.65
N ASN A 577 -36.60 -21.00 11.98
CA ASN A 577 -35.55 -20.06 12.34
C ASN A 577 -35.28 -19.08 11.20
N ARG A 578 -34.95 -17.84 11.56
CA ARG A 578 -34.37 -16.87 10.66
C ARG A 578 -32.98 -16.52 11.21
N PHE A 579 -31.95 -16.71 10.39
CA PHE A 579 -30.58 -16.46 10.78
C PHE A 579 -30.04 -15.23 10.06
N ASN A 580 -29.43 -14.30 10.78
CA ASN A 580 -28.67 -13.19 10.22
C ASN A 580 -27.19 -13.45 10.51
N ASN A 581 -26.41 -13.57 9.44
CA ASN A 581 -25.02 -14.03 9.50
C ASN A 581 -24.08 -12.91 9.07
N LYS A 582 -23.01 -12.69 9.85
CA LYS A 582 -22.04 -11.64 9.57
C LYS A 582 -20.64 -12.22 9.67
N ALA A 583 -19.80 -11.93 8.67
CA ALA A 583 -18.39 -12.31 8.68
C ALA A 583 -17.52 -11.06 8.74
N ARG A 584 -16.46 -11.14 9.53
CA ARG A 584 -15.47 -10.07 9.66
C ARG A 584 -14.10 -10.74 9.65
N VAL A 585 -13.29 -10.41 8.66
CA VAL A 585 -12.07 -11.16 8.41
C VAL A 585 -10.88 -10.21 8.39
N ASN A 586 -9.83 -10.54 9.13
CA ASN A 586 -8.52 -9.94 8.97
C ASN A 586 -7.72 -10.84 8.05
N LEU A 587 -7.32 -10.30 6.88
CA LEU A 587 -6.53 -11.06 5.93
C LEU A 587 -5.08 -11.13 6.39
N SER A 588 -4.32 -12.03 5.79
CA SER A 588 -2.93 -12.25 6.22
C SER A 588 -2.07 -11.01 6.02
N ASP A 589 -2.39 -10.18 5.06
CA ASP A 589 -1.67 -8.93 4.81
C ASP A 589 -2.10 -7.78 5.72
N GLY A 590 -3.03 -8.04 6.64
CA GLY A 590 -3.53 -7.02 7.58
C GLY A 590 -4.73 -6.24 7.09
N THR A 591 -5.15 -6.43 5.84
CA THR A 591 -6.38 -5.77 5.38
C THR A 591 -7.61 -6.47 5.92
N ARG A 592 -8.76 -5.81 5.82
CA ARG A 592 -10.01 -6.33 6.37
C ARG A 592 -11.05 -6.48 5.27
N THR A 593 -11.88 -7.52 5.40
CA THR A 593 -13.02 -7.72 4.51
C THR A 593 -14.22 -8.19 5.33
N LYS A 594 -15.41 -8.04 4.80
CA LYS A 594 -16.63 -8.42 5.49
C LYS A 594 -17.69 -8.90 4.50
N GLY A 595 -18.67 -9.62 5.02
CA GLY A 595 -19.82 -10.03 4.23
C GLY A 595 -20.97 -10.41 5.15
N ASP A 596 -22.19 -10.17 4.71
CA ASP A 596 -23.39 -10.43 5.49
C ASP A 596 -24.42 -11.14 4.61
N TYR A 597 -25.19 -12.04 5.22
CA TYR A 597 -26.31 -12.69 4.54
C TYR A 597 -27.35 -13.16 5.55
N SER A 598 -28.55 -13.43 5.08
CA SER A 598 -29.62 -13.97 5.90
C SER A 598 -30.17 -15.22 5.25
N ASN A 599 -30.56 -16.20 6.05
CA ASN A 599 -31.20 -17.40 5.56
C ASN A 599 -32.19 -17.92 6.59
N SER A 600 -32.98 -18.92 6.17
CA SER A 600 -34.04 -19.47 7.01
C SER A 600 -33.90 -20.98 7.06
N GLY A 601 -34.37 -21.54 8.17
CA GLY A 601 -34.37 -22.96 8.36
C GLY A 601 -35.65 -23.47 9.03
N VAL A 602 -35.93 -24.74 8.88
CA VAL A 602 -37.00 -25.41 9.57
C VAL A 602 -36.44 -26.68 10.23
N GLY A 603 -36.87 -26.92 11.45
CA GLY A 603 -36.40 -28.07 12.18
C GLY A 603 -37.52 -28.70 13.01
N ALA A 604 -37.29 -29.93 13.39
CA ALA A 604 -38.23 -30.67 14.22
C ALA A 604 -37.42 -31.56 15.16
N SER A 605 -37.97 -31.82 16.35
CA SER A 605 -37.42 -32.82 17.24
C SER A 605 -38.52 -33.67 17.84
N LEU A 606 -38.19 -34.94 18.05
CA LEU A 606 -39.05 -35.87 18.71
C LEU A 606 -38.28 -36.48 19.86
N GLU A 607 -38.91 -36.47 21.06
CA GLU A 607 -38.31 -37.11 22.22
C GLU A 607 -39.31 -38.11 22.74
N PHE A 608 -38.82 -39.31 23.10
CA PHE A 608 -39.62 -40.35 23.70
C PHE A 608 -38.84 -40.98 24.83
N GLY A 609 -39.53 -41.17 25.97
CA GLY A 609 -38.84 -41.75 27.09
C GLY A 609 -39.83 -42.33 28.10
N ARG A 610 -39.28 -42.83 29.20
CA ARG A 610 -40.09 -43.38 30.26
C ARG A 610 -39.51 -42.96 31.60
N HIS A 611 -40.35 -42.34 32.42
CA HIS A 611 -39.99 -41.97 33.78
C HIS A 611 -40.29 -43.14 34.69
N ILE A 612 -39.28 -43.81 35.20
CA ILE A 612 -39.41 -44.99 36.04
C ILE A 612 -39.14 -44.57 37.49
N LYS A 613 -40.18 -44.63 38.29
CA LYS A 613 -40.06 -44.28 39.71
C LYS A 613 -39.49 -45.44 40.50
N LEU A 614 -38.54 -45.13 41.38
CA LEU A 614 -37.92 -46.13 42.25
C LEU A 614 -38.23 -45.74 43.70
N ASP A 615 -37.82 -46.60 44.65
CA ASP A 615 -38.08 -46.37 46.05
C ASP A 615 -37.40 -45.10 46.54
N ASN A 616 -37.98 -44.49 47.58
CA ASN A 616 -37.42 -43.33 48.32
C ASN A 616 -37.24 -42.07 47.44
N GLY A 617 -38.11 -41.93 46.41
CA GLY A 617 -38.10 -40.75 45.55
C GLY A 617 -37.11 -40.81 44.43
N TYR A 618 -36.29 -41.84 44.30
CA TYR A 618 -35.36 -42.01 43.20
C TYR A 618 -36.11 -42.30 41.89
N PHE A 619 -35.47 -41.98 40.76
CA PHE A 619 -36.03 -42.30 39.47
C PHE A 619 -34.92 -42.54 38.47
N VAL A 620 -35.24 -43.25 37.38
CA VAL A 620 -34.42 -43.43 36.20
C VAL A 620 -35.33 -43.14 34.98
N GLU A 621 -34.82 -42.35 34.06
CA GLU A 621 -35.61 -41.92 32.90
C GLU A 621 -34.78 -42.13 31.65
N PRO A 622 -34.85 -43.32 31.04
CA PRO A 622 -34.25 -43.50 29.73
C PRO A 622 -35.04 -42.73 28.70
N TYR A 623 -34.32 -42.20 27.70
CA TYR A 623 -34.97 -41.44 26.62
C TYR A 623 -34.20 -41.53 25.35
N SER A 624 -34.89 -41.25 24.26
CA SER A 624 -34.29 -41.07 22.94
C SER A 624 -34.83 -39.79 22.34
N GLN A 625 -34.01 -39.17 21.50
CA GLN A 625 -34.41 -37.96 20.80
C GLN A 625 -33.88 -38.05 19.37
N LEU A 626 -34.69 -37.65 18.42
CA LEU A 626 -34.30 -37.48 17.02
C LEU A 626 -34.62 -36.07 16.62
N ALA A 627 -33.62 -35.33 16.15
CA ALA A 627 -33.79 -33.93 15.83
C ALA A 627 -33.20 -33.66 14.45
N GLY A 628 -33.94 -32.98 13.60
CA GLY A 628 -33.49 -32.70 12.26
C GLY A 628 -33.78 -31.26 11.85
N MET A 629 -32.97 -30.73 10.95
CA MET A 629 -33.19 -29.40 10.41
C MET A 629 -32.69 -29.33 8.97
N VAL A 630 -33.30 -28.43 8.22
CA VAL A 630 -32.88 -28.06 6.87
C VAL A 630 -32.83 -26.53 6.82
N VAL A 631 -31.70 -26.00 6.34
CA VAL A 631 -31.50 -24.56 6.22
C VAL A 631 -31.25 -24.24 4.75
N GLU A 632 -31.93 -23.22 4.24
CA GLU A 632 -31.81 -22.82 2.84
C GLU A 632 -30.36 -22.36 2.54
N GLY A 633 -29.92 -22.65 1.31
CA GLY A 633 -28.67 -22.19 0.83
C GLY A 633 -28.72 -20.72 0.44
N LYS A 634 -27.57 -20.07 0.49
CA LYS A 634 -27.43 -18.68 0.09
C LYS A 634 -26.11 -18.46 -0.59
N ASP A 635 -26.11 -17.56 -1.57
CA ASP A 635 -24.89 -17.08 -2.21
C ASP A 635 -24.63 -15.65 -1.75
N TYR A 636 -23.38 -15.34 -1.45
CA TYR A 636 -23.01 -13.97 -1.09
C TYR A 636 -21.56 -13.75 -1.42
N ALA A 637 -21.10 -12.49 -1.31
CA ALA A 637 -19.71 -12.13 -1.56
C ALA A 637 -19.19 -11.29 -0.40
N LEU A 638 -17.92 -11.47 -0.11
CA LEU A 638 -17.21 -10.57 0.77
C LEU A 638 -16.80 -9.31 0.00
N ASP A 639 -16.50 -8.24 0.74
CA ASP A 639 -16.13 -6.96 0.11
C ASP A 639 -14.87 -7.08 -0.75
N ASN A 640 -14.01 -8.06 -0.48
CA ASN A 640 -12.80 -8.30 -1.27
C ASN A 640 -13.06 -9.08 -2.56
N GLY A 641 -14.33 -9.40 -2.86
CA GLY A 641 -14.69 -10.11 -4.08
C GLY A 641 -14.77 -11.62 -3.95
N MET A 642 -14.43 -12.19 -2.81
CA MET A 642 -14.57 -13.64 -2.61
C MET A 642 -16.05 -14.03 -2.69
N ARG A 643 -16.36 -15.04 -3.50
CA ARG A 643 -17.73 -15.51 -3.69
C ARG A 643 -17.96 -16.79 -2.91
N ALA A 644 -19.09 -16.86 -2.23
CA ALA A 644 -19.47 -18.00 -1.42
C ALA A 644 -20.83 -18.50 -1.86
N GLU A 645 -20.92 -19.80 -2.11
CA GLU A 645 -22.18 -20.45 -2.50
C GLU A 645 -22.43 -21.60 -1.55
N GLY A 646 -23.46 -21.47 -0.71
CA GLY A 646 -23.86 -22.51 0.21
C GLY A 646 -25.10 -23.23 -0.29
N GLY A 647 -25.02 -24.54 -0.37
CA GLY A 647 -26.20 -25.37 -0.65
C GLY A 647 -27.06 -25.52 0.59
N LEU A 648 -28.05 -26.39 0.50
CA LEU A 648 -28.85 -26.75 1.67
C LEU A 648 -27.95 -27.29 2.76
N THR A 649 -28.15 -26.80 3.97
CA THR A 649 -27.47 -27.34 5.15
C THR A 649 -28.45 -28.24 5.88
N ARG A 650 -27.97 -29.42 6.26
CA ARG A 650 -28.84 -30.44 6.88
C ARG A 650 -28.20 -30.92 8.18
N SER A 651 -29.05 -31.27 9.11
CA SER A 651 -28.65 -31.95 10.35
C SER A 651 -29.69 -33.04 10.65
N LEU A 652 -29.20 -34.17 11.10
CA LEU A 652 -30.03 -35.22 11.66
C LEU A 652 -29.30 -35.78 12.84
N LEU A 653 -29.72 -35.37 14.03
CA LEU A 653 -29.07 -35.75 15.27
C LEU A 653 -29.89 -36.75 16.04
N GLY A 654 -29.33 -37.90 16.32
CA GLY A 654 -29.93 -38.89 17.18
C GLY A 654 -29.28 -38.93 18.53
N LYS A 655 -30.04 -39.09 19.58
CA LYS A 655 -29.54 -39.09 20.94
C LYS A 655 -30.21 -40.20 21.75
N LEU A 656 -29.39 -40.96 22.48
CA LEU A 656 -29.87 -41.97 23.45
C LEU A 656 -29.28 -41.63 24.80
N GLY A 657 -30.12 -41.55 25.80
CA GLY A 657 -29.60 -41.16 27.11
C GLY A 657 -30.49 -41.64 28.24
N ALA A 658 -30.05 -41.24 29.45
CA ALA A 658 -30.82 -41.52 30.64
C ALA A 658 -30.57 -40.41 31.66
N THR A 659 -31.63 -40.07 32.37
CA THR A 659 -31.55 -39.12 33.50
C THR A 659 -31.87 -39.90 34.77
N THR A 660 -31.15 -39.62 35.86
CA THR A 660 -31.42 -40.23 37.14
C THR A 660 -31.30 -39.17 38.21
N GLY A 661 -32.16 -39.29 39.22
CA GLY A 661 -32.14 -38.30 40.29
C GLY A 661 -33.05 -38.71 41.41
N ARG A 662 -33.33 -37.76 42.29
CA ARG A 662 -34.18 -38.02 43.43
C ARG A 662 -35.10 -36.83 43.69
N LYS A 663 -36.36 -37.12 43.89
CA LYS A 663 -37.37 -36.13 44.25
C LYS A 663 -37.44 -36.01 45.77
N PHE A 664 -37.26 -34.81 46.29
CA PHE A 664 -37.42 -34.51 47.73
C PHE A 664 -38.69 -33.71 47.92
N ASP A 665 -39.58 -34.20 48.75
CA ASP A 665 -40.82 -33.49 49.09
C ASP A 665 -40.57 -32.61 50.32
N LEU A 666 -40.72 -31.32 50.17
CA LEU A 666 -40.47 -30.36 51.26
C LEU A 666 -41.75 -29.91 51.93
N GLY A 667 -42.91 -30.48 51.54
CA GLY A 667 -44.19 -30.12 52.13
C GLY A 667 -44.80 -28.86 51.53
N GLN A 668 -46.10 -28.70 51.68
CA GLN A 668 -46.82 -27.52 51.21
C GLN A 668 -46.71 -27.31 49.67
N GLY A 669 -46.66 -28.42 48.93
CA GLY A 669 -46.57 -28.35 47.48
C GLY A 669 -45.20 -28.01 46.94
N ARG A 670 -44.17 -27.96 47.79
CA ARG A 670 -42.80 -27.66 47.39
C ARG A 670 -42.00 -28.93 47.26
N THR A 671 -41.27 -29.04 46.10
CA THR A 671 -40.42 -30.19 45.86
C THR A 671 -39.12 -29.73 45.23
N VAL A 672 -38.05 -30.52 45.40
CA VAL A 672 -36.76 -30.29 44.77
C VAL A 672 -36.29 -31.62 44.17
N GLN A 673 -35.86 -31.59 42.92
CA GLN A 673 -35.45 -32.81 42.24
C GLN A 673 -34.10 -32.59 41.53
N PRO A 674 -33.00 -32.84 42.24
CA PRO A 674 -31.70 -32.86 41.58
C PRO A 674 -31.58 -34.09 40.67
N TYR A 675 -30.80 -33.98 39.57
CA TYR A 675 -30.61 -35.06 38.66
C TYR A 675 -29.27 -34.96 37.98
N VAL A 676 -28.82 -36.10 37.43
CA VAL A 676 -27.69 -36.18 36.50
C VAL A 676 -28.20 -36.87 35.27
N ARG A 677 -27.57 -36.55 34.14
CA ARG A 677 -27.92 -37.23 32.90
C ARG A 677 -26.68 -37.52 32.09
N ALA A 678 -26.77 -38.57 31.26
CA ALA A 678 -25.73 -38.94 30.34
C ALA A 678 -26.40 -39.36 29.03
N ALA A 679 -25.75 -39.04 27.94
CA ALA A 679 -26.30 -39.38 26.61
C ALA A 679 -25.18 -39.58 25.63
N TRP A 680 -25.50 -40.34 24.59
CA TRP A 680 -24.67 -40.49 23.42
C TRP A 680 -25.45 -39.89 22.25
N ALA A 681 -24.78 -39.01 21.51
CA ALA A 681 -25.40 -38.31 20.40
C ALA A 681 -24.60 -38.60 19.12
N HIS A 682 -25.29 -38.70 18.00
CA HIS A 682 -24.66 -38.92 16.70
C HIS A 682 -25.32 -38.05 15.64
N GLU A 683 -24.48 -37.30 14.91
CA GLU A 683 -24.91 -36.51 13.78
C GLU A 683 -24.76 -37.37 12.51
N PHE A 684 -25.86 -37.64 11.86
CA PHE A 684 -25.90 -38.51 10.67
C PHE A 684 -25.67 -37.78 9.36
N ALA A 685 -25.90 -36.44 9.31
CA ALA A 685 -25.73 -35.70 8.07
C ALA A 685 -24.26 -35.51 7.78
N ASN A 686 -23.81 -35.99 6.62
CA ASN A 686 -22.37 -35.98 6.26
C ASN A 686 -22.08 -35.36 4.90
N ASN A 687 -23.00 -34.53 4.38
CA ASN A 687 -22.87 -33.99 3.04
C ASN A 687 -23.37 -32.55 3.00
N ASN A 688 -22.68 -31.64 3.68
CA ASN A 688 -23.00 -30.22 3.67
C ASN A 688 -21.88 -29.48 2.93
N LYS A 689 -22.08 -29.20 1.65
CA LYS A 689 -21.04 -28.63 0.79
C LYS A 689 -21.16 -27.12 0.66
N VAL A 690 -20.02 -26.46 0.63
CA VAL A 690 -19.90 -25.02 0.43
C VAL A 690 -18.88 -24.81 -0.68
N ARG A 691 -19.20 -23.92 -1.63
CA ARG A 691 -18.26 -23.51 -2.67
C ARG A 691 -17.75 -22.12 -2.34
N VAL A 692 -16.42 -21.96 -2.30
CA VAL A 692 -15.77 -20.68 -2.13
C VAL A 692 -14.93 -20.46 -3.37
N ASN A 693 -15.29 -19.45 -4.15
CA ASN A 693 -14.75 -19.25 -5.49
C ASN A 693 -14.93 -20.56 -6.27
N ASP A 694 -13.85 -21.18 -6.73
CA ASP A 694 -13.95 -22.43 -7.48
C ASP A 694 -13.64 -23.67 -6.64
N ASN A 695 -13.56 -23.53 -5.32
CA ASN A 695 -13.19 -24.63 -4.43
C ASN A 695 -14.37 -25.09 -3.62
N VAL A 696 -14.56 -26.42 -3.54
CA VAL A 696 -15.66 -27.04 -2.80
C VAL A 696 -15.14 -27.61 -1.49
N PHE A 697 -15.80 -27.23 -0.39
CA PHE A 697 -15.49 -27.76 0.95
C PHE A 697 -16.71 -28.53 1.46
N ASN A 698 -16.45 -29.66 2.12
CA ASN A 698 -17.50 -30.38 2.84
C ASN A 698 -17.36 -30.04 4.32
N ASN A 699 -18.29 -29.23 4.83
CA ASN A 699 -18.23 -28.79 6.23
C ASN A 699 -19.17 -29.59 7.12
N ASP A 700 -19.31 -30.88 6.85
CA ASP A 700 -20.17 -31.72 7.65
C ASP A 700 -19.68 -31.81 9.11
N LEU A 701 -20.65 -32.00 10.01
CA LEU A 701 -20.40 -32.14 11.44
C LEU A 701 -20.70 -33.58 11.90
N SER A 702 -20.73 -34.54 10.98
CA SER A 702 -21.06 -35.92 11.29
C SER A 702 -20.10 -36.51 12.28
N GLY A 703 -20.62 -37.38 13.12
CA GLY A 703 -19.83 -38.04 14.13
C GLY A 703 -20.57 -38.15 15.46
N SER A 704 -19.92 -38.75 16.41
CA SER A 704 -20.50 -39.06 17.70
C SER A 704 -19.94 -38.16 18.81
N ARG A 705 -20.72 -37.96 19.85
CA ARG A 705 -20.24 -37.30 21.06
C ARG A 705 -20.97 -37.82 22.28
N GLY A 706 -20.27 -37.78 23.41
CA GLY A 706 -20.84 -38.10 24.68
C GLY A 706 -21.24 -36.83 25.43
N GLU A 707 -22.35 -36.87 26.14
CA GLU A 707 -22.89 -35.74 26.87
C GLU A 707 -23.09 -36.09 28.35
N LEU A 708 -22.73 -35.17 29.22
CA LEU A 708 -22.99 -35.29 30.66
C LEU A 708 -23.62 -33.99 31.13
N GLY A 709 -24.62 -34.12 31.98
CA GLY A 709 -25.30 -32.96 32.53
C GLY A 709 -25.69 -33.16 33.99
N ILE A 710 -25.84 -32.07 34.69
CA ILE A 710 -26.41 -32.06 36.04
C ILE A 710 -27.43 -30.93 36.09
N GLY A 711 -28.46 -31.14 36.89
CA GLY A 711 -29.44 -30.10 36.99
C GLY A 711 -30.35 -30.29 38.21
N VAL A 712 -31.28 -29.36 38.33
CA VAL A 712 -32.25 -29.40 39.42
C VAL A 712 -33.55 -28.79 38.89
N SER A 713 -34.67 -29.41 39.26
CA SER A 713 -35.98 -28.78 39.14
C SER A 713 -36.57 -28.62 40.51
N ALA A 714 -37.23 -27.51 40.73
CA ALA A 714 -37.85 -27.17 42.02
C ALA A 714 -39.24 -26.63 41.79
N SER A 715 -40.20 -27.15 42.54
CA SER A 715 -41.53 -26.59 42.60
C SER A 715 -41.64 -25.74 43.86
N LEU A 716 -41.76 -24.43 43.68
CA LEU A 716 -41.84 -23.50 44.78
C LEU A 716 -43.26 -23.34 45.32
N SER A 717 -44.23 -23.69 44.50
CA SER A 717 -45.66 -23.73 44.84
C SER A 717 -46.34 -24.66 43.84
N GLU A 718 -47.62 -24.82 44.00
CA GLU A 718 -48.40 -25.62 43.04
C GLU A 718 -48.36 -25.01 41.63
N ARG A 719 -48.02 -23.71 41.51
CA ARG A 719 -48.07 -23.02 40.23
C ARG A 719 -46.69 -22.62 39.70
N LEU A 720 -45.66 -22.50 40.55
CA LEU A 720 -44.39 -21.92 40.13
C LEU A 720 -43.26 -22.94 40.26
N GLN A 721 -42.57 -23.16 39.13
CA GLN A 721 -41.38 -24.01 39.08
C GLN A 721 -40.20 -23.25 38.56
N LEU A 722 -39.02 -23.65 39.04
CA LEU A 722 -37.73 -23.21 38.54
C LEU A 722 -36.95 -24.46 38.14
N HIS A 723 -36.10 -24.31 37.13
CA HIS A 723 -35.16 -25.38 36.78
C HIS A 723 -33.87 -24.79 36.27
N ALA A 724 -32.80 -25.55 36.44
CA ALA A 724 -31.47 -25.16 36.00
C ALA A 724 -30.71 -26.41 35.58
N ASP A 725 -29.84 -26.27 34.58
CA ASP A 725 -29.14 -27.40 33.99
C ASP A 725 -27.78 -26.92 33.50
N VAL A 726 -26.75 -27.72 33.72
CA VAL A 726 -25.39 -27.48 33.21
C VAL A 726 -24.94 -28.74 32.51
N GLU A 727 -24.34 -28.62 31.32
CA GLU A 727 -23.91 -29.78 30.54
C GLU A 727 -22.55 -29.58 29.94
N HIS A 728 -21.92 -30.70 29.60
CA HIS A 728 -20.65 -30.79 28.90
C HIS A 728 -20.75 -31.92 27.90
N SER A 729 -20.15 -31.75 26.72
CA SER A 729 -20.05 -32.82 25.77
C SER A 729 -18.72 -32.82 25.07
N LYS A 730 -18.33 -33.97 24.56
CA LYS A 730 -17.10 -34.12 23.80
C LYS A 730 -17.29 -35.18 22.72
N GLY A 731 -16.81 -34.89 21.53
CA GLY A 731 -16.95 -35.77 20.39
C GLY A 731 -15.92 -35.58 19.32
N ASP A 732 -16.21 -36.18 18.17
CA ASP A 732 -15.25 -36.24 17.06
C ASP A 732 -14.98 -34.85 16.46
N LYS A 733 -16.03 -34.07 16.26
CA LYS A 733 -15.91 -32.75 15.60
C LYS A 733 -16.40 -31.62 16.46
N ILE A 734 -17.19 -31.90 17.47
CA ILE A 734 -17.79 -30.85 18.32
C ILE A 734 -17.50 -31.19 19.76
N GLU A 735 -16.97 -30.20 20.48
CA GLU A 735 -16.87 -30.24 21.92
C GLU A 735 -17.69 -29.08 22.48
N GLN A 736 -18.43 -29.35 23.54
CA GLN A 736 -19.13 -28.32 24.29
C GLN A 736 -18.48 -28.23 25.65
N PRO A 737 -17.53 -27.31 25.87
CA PRO A 737 -16.91 -27.19 27.17
C PRO A 737 -17.91 -26.90 28.28
N TRP A 738 -18.92 -26.10 27.98
CA TRP A 738 -19.99 -25.87 28.94
C TRP A 738 -21.25 -25.44 28.20
N GLY A 739 -22.36 -25.78 28.80
CA GLY A 739 -23.68 -25.24 28.47
C GLY A 739 -24.47 -25.10 29.73
N ALA A 740 -25.32 -24.07 29.82
CA ALA A 740 -26.13 -23.85 31.00
C ALA A 740 -27.46 -23.26 30.60
N SER A 741 -28.50 -23.62 31.33
CA SER A 741 -29.80 -23.00 31.13
C SER A 741 -30.51 -22.88 32.46
N VAL A 742 -31.38 -21.86 32.54
CA VAL A 742 -32.24 -21.61 33.70
C VAL A 742 -33.61 -21.29 33.15
N GLY A 743 -34.62 -21.89 33.73
CA GLY A 743 -35.99 -21.66 33.28
C GLY A 743 -36.95 -21.51 34.45
N ILE A 744 -38.09 -20.94 34.12
CA ILE A 744 -39.19 -20.74 35.06
C ILE A 744 -40.48 -21.13 34.31
N ARG A 745 -41.37 -21.81 35.04
CA ARG A 745 -42.70 -22.16 34.49
C ARG A 745 -43.76 -21.79 35.50
N TYR A 746 -44.78 -21.12 35.02
CA TYR A 746 -45.95 -20.78 35.83
C TYR A 746 -47.16 -21.51 35.22
N ASN A 747 -47.84 -22.23 36.10
CA ASN A 747 -49.01 -23.06 35.72
C ASN A 747 -50.29 -22.40 36.20
N TRP A 748 -51.37 -22.58 35.40
CA TRP A 748 -52.67 -22.03 35.78
C TRP A 748 -53.78 -23.07 35.70
#